data_8d2ba97d7c2ccabbe1db9a712ae372d3
#
_entry.id   8d2ba97d7c2ccabbe1db9a712ae372d3
#
_cell.length_a   1.000
_cell.length_b   1.000
_cell.length_c   1.000
_cell.angle_alpha   90.00
_cell.angle_beta   90.00
_cell.angle_gamma   90.00
#
_symmetry.space_group_name_H-M   'P 1'
#
loop_
_entity.id
_entity.type
_entity.pdbx_description
1 polymer ?
#
loop_
_entity_poly.entity_id
_entity_poly.type
_entity_poly.pdbx_seq_one_letter_code
_entity_poly.pdbx_strand_id
1 'polypeptide(L)'
;MKTSINLKNMRVLLSMLFVFLSVNAVAQNITGTVKDSQGEPIIGASVVEKGTSNGVVTNLDGQFTLKASGKYPIEVSYMGYVKQVINLKGRTSLNIVMQEDANLLEEVVVSTGYGSQRKADLSGSVVSVSKEDIKGTPTSNVMEALQGKIAGADIMMGSGAVGEDVDILLRGSRSINGSNEPLFVIDGVQGASYNQLNPNDIEQIDVLKDASSTAIYGSAGANGVIIITTKRGAAGKVTVNLDAKYSISGGANFIHGMMGDEWYRYQTELYRTKNGEYPENFFQMFSSEAIQQAYENNQWIDWIDEATKGNASQKDINLSLRGGSDKIKIYTSFSYNNTEGLLSNENQTRYGMRFNVDYQIRKWVKIGASSALTYTIKNSRGKNIFTKSLTAFPLGKPYDDNGNINVEFIEGETSPFGDEMENQYANQTRTTYANINGYLEITPLKGLSFRSQISTTLNSSRNGQYIGEHSLQGVENGYSAPYAYINNNYGYSYLWDNVLTYKFEPLRGHKVTLTGVTSYSHGQSDSNNMRASGQPLDSYLFYNMASGITKYGVKSNYSQSQKMSYALRLNYVYNDKYIASFTTRWDGASHLASGHKWESFPAGALAWRVSQEPFMESTKKWLNNLKLRLSYGITGNSGGMGAYSSQTGAATYSPVSIDGELSSVSQLVSPYGNPSIGWEKTYQWNYGVDLGFFDGRINLSFDYYDSKTKDLLFSRTLPVTSAITAWGSPMATWQNIGETSNKGYEIQLSTVNIKSRNFQWSSSISYTHNDEKIVNLPDGDLIAKKLFEGHPIKTFYDFKYAGIWSTAEEEEAAKYGCQPGYVKIETVEQFTTDENGNLVGDGGVHTYSNTRDLQILGSNVPDGILGVNNTFKYRDFDLSVFAMVRYGQMIDSKTIGWYSANGNNQPRGTNYWTPENQSAYFPRPGIASTTGIGSLKYIDGSYAKIKNITLGYTFPKKLCKTLGLEQCRLYATAYNVFVLPFKSELKHSDPENNGSDTFPLYKTYLLGLNVSF
;
A
#
# COMPACT_ATOMS: atom_id res chain seq x y z
N MET A 1 -67.54 49.51 -1.60
CA MET A 1 -67.74 49.25 -3.03
C MET A 1 -66.65 48.35 -3.53
N LYS A 2 -67.01 47.13 -3.80
CA LYS A 2 -66.07 46.11 -4.35
C LYS A 2 -66.03 46.26 -5.87
N THR A 3 -64.95 46.63 -6.43
CA THR A 3 -64.73 46.59 -7.89
C THR A 3 -63.94 45.30 -8.20
N SER A 4 -64.66 44.30 -8.70
CA SER A 4 -64.08 43.03 -9.20
C SER A 4 -63.47 43.32 -10.58
N ILE A 5 -62.15 43.20 -10.66
CA ILE A 5 -61.45 43.28 -11.95
C ILE A 5 -61.62 41.90 -12.63
N ASN A 6 -62.19 41.91 -13.83
CA ASN A 6 -62.60 40.74 -14.59
C ASN A 6 -61.41 40.06 -15.23
N LEU A 7 -60.99 38.94 -14.65
CA LEU A 7 -59.83 38.12 -15.04
C LEU A 7 -59.89 37.62 -16.51
N LYS A 8 -61.02 37.63 -17.14
CA LYS A 8 -61.17 37.24 -18.56
C LYS A 8 -60.53 38.18 -19.56
N ASN A 9 -60.57 39.50 -19.29
CA ASN A 9 -60.01 40.50 -20.22
C ASN A 9 -58.48 40.57 -20.12
N MET A 10 -57.92 40.22 -18.97
CA MET A 10 -56.44 40.16 -18.76
C MET A 10 -55.80 38.99 -19.49
N ARG A 11 -56.52 37.84 -19.61
CA ARG A 11 -56.05 36.69 -20.39
C ARG A 11 -56.05 36.97 -21.90
N VAL A 12 -56.93 37.70 -22.42
CA VAL A 12 -56.97 38.07 -23.84
C VAL A 12 -55.87 39.09 -24.19
N LEU A 13 -55.56 40.03 -23.29
CA LEU A 13 -54.46 40.98 -23.47
C LEU A 13 -53.10 40.32 -23.39
N LEU A 14 -52.92 39.36 -22.45
CA LEU A 14 -51.69 38.58 -22.34
C LEU A 14 -51.51 37.63 -23.55
N SER A 15 -52.58 37.02 -24.08
CA SER A 15 -52.52 36.20 -25.28
C SER A 15 -52.20 37.03 -26.55
N MET A 16 -52.69 38.23 -26.68
CA MET A 16 -52.30 39.14 -27.78
C MET A 16 -50.84 39.64 -27.63
N LEU A 17 -50.34 39.84 -26.41
CA LEU A 17 -48.93 40.20 -26.17
C LEU A 17 -47.97 39.08 -26.51
N PHE A 18 -48.40 37.83 -26.34
CA PHE A 18 -47.59 36.65 -26.67
C PHE A 18 -47.55 36.37 -28.19
N VAL A 19 -48.54 36.79 -28.93
CA VAL A 19 -48.62 36.65 -30.42
C VAL A 19 -47.74 37.69 -31.14
N PHE A 20 -47.51 38.85 -30.55
CA PHE A 20 -46.67 39.91 -31.13
C PHE A 20 -45.19 39.81 -30.84
N LEU A 21 -44.75 38.87 -29.94
CA LEU A 21 -43.35 38.59 -29.59
C LEU A 21 -42.77 37.37 -30.27
N SER A 22 -43.50 36.69 -31.15
CA SER A 22 -42.95 35.67 -32.03
C SER A 22 -42.26 36.31 -33.24
N VAL A 23 -41.14 36.94 -33.00
CA VAL A 23 -40.18 37.26 -34.07
C VAL A 23 -39.61 35.90 -34.52
N ASN A 24 -40.02 35.49 -35.73
CA ASN A 24 -39.51 34.33 -36.44
C ASN A 24 -37.96 34.34 -36.49
N ALA A 25 -37.28 33.73 -35.51
CA ALA A 25 -35.92 33.27 -35.71
C ALA A 25 -36.03 32.05 -36.61
N VAL A 26 -35.77 32.18 -37.92
CA VAL A 26 -35.69 31.07 -38.85
C VAL A 26 -34.47 30.26 -38.41
N ALA A 27 -34.72 29.22 -37.63
CA ALA A 27 -33.68 28.29 -37.24
C ALA A 27 -33.26 27.46 -38.49
N GLN A 28 -32.02 27.59 -38.88
CA GLN A 28 -31.45 26.82 -40.00
C GLN A 28 -30.91 25.50 -39.49
N ASN A 29 -31.26 24.38 -40.13
CA ASN A 29 -30.68 23.11 -39.83
C ASN A 29 -29.25 23.04 -40.38
N ILE A 30 -28.28 22.95 -39.52
CA ILE A 30 -26.87 22.77 -39.87
C ILE A 30 -26.53 21.29 -39.65
N THR A 31 -26.17 20.62 -40.72
CA THR A 31 -25.74 19.22 -40.70
C THR A 31 -24.25 19.12 -40.94
N GLY A 32 -23.62 18.05 -40.51
CA GLY A 32 -22.20 17.85 -40.80
C GLY A 32 -21.62 16.58 -40.24
N THR A 33 -20.35 16.37 -40.56
CA THR A 33 -19.56 15.26 -40.00
C THR A 33 -18.32 15.82 -39.33
N VAL A 34 -17.96 15.24 -38.20
CA VAL A 34 -16.73 15.53 -37.48
C VAL A 34 -15.84 14.27 -37.57
N LYS A 35 -14.64 14.42 -38.09
CA LYS A 35 -13.66 13.37 -38.32
C LYS A 35 -12.31 13.79 -37.74
N ASP A 36 -11.45 12.83 -37.49
CA ASP A 36 -10.05 13.09 -37.18
C ASP A 36 -9.19 13.31 -38.44
N SER A 37 -7.90 13.59 -38.26
CA SER A 37 -6.94 13.79 -39.36
C SER A 37 -6.71 12.52 -40.19
N GLN A 38 -7.13 11.35 -39.72
CA GLN A 38 -7.05 10.07 -40.42
C GLN A 38 -8.34 9.69 -41.15
N GLY A 39 -9.38 10.53 -40.97
CA GLY A 39 -10.69 10.34 -41.62
C GLY A 39 -11.68 9.48 -40.81
N GLU A 40 -11.32 9.05 -39.59
CA GLU A 40 -12.19 8.31 -38.70
C GLU A 40 -13.23 9.24 -38.04
N PRO A 41 -14.51 8.82 -37.91
CA PRO A 41 -15.55 9.63 -37.31
C PRO A 41 -15.31 9.85 -35.80
N ILE A 42 -15.38 11.11 -35.34
CA ILE A 42 -15.30 11.44 -33.91
C ILE A 42 -16.70 11.39 -33.31
N ILE A 43 -16.93 10.43 -32.48
CA ILE A 43 -18.21 10.16 -31.81
C ILE A 43 -18.29 10.96 -30.52
N GLY A 44 -19.44 11.62 -30.25
CA GLY A 44 -19.62 12.38 -29.02
C GLY A 44 -18.91 13.74 -29.04
N ALA A 45 -18.40 14.21 -30.17
CA ALA A 45 -17.88 15.56 -30.28
C ALA A 45 -19.00 16.57 -30.02
N SER A 46 -18.75 17.54 -29.17
CA SER A 46 -19.68 18.61 -28.84
C SER A 46 -19.67 19.66 -29.96
N VAL A 47 -20.82 19.95 -30.53
CA VAL A 47 -21.05 20.96 -31.56
C VAL A 47 -22.04 21.97 -31.02
N VAL A 48 -21.57 23.17 -30.70
CA VAL A 48 -22.36 24.21 -30.00
C VAL A 48 -22.35 25.52 -30.76
N GLU A 49 -23.46 26.20 -30.79
CA GLU A 49 -23.54 27.59 -31.30
C GLU A 49 -22.85 28.51 -30.26
N LYS A 50 -21.72 29.10 -30.65
CA LYS A 50 -20.81 29.79 -29.70
C LYS A 50 -21.51 30.91 -28.93
N GLY A 51 -21.37 30.87 -27.61
CA GLY A 51 -21.99 31.83 -26.69
C GLY A 51 -23.44 31.53 -26.33
N THR A 52 -23.98 30.39 -26.76
CA THR A 52 -25.31 29.90 -26.40
C THR A 52 -25.27 28.53 -25.72
N SER A 53 -26.39 28.07 -25.20
CA SER A 53 -26.56 26.69 -24.71
C SER A 53 -27.10 25.73 -25.77
N ASN A 54 -27.23 26.21 -27.01
CA ASN A 54 -27.75 25.44 -28.13
C ASN A 54 -26.64 24.58 -28.75
N GLY A 55 -26.68 23.25 -28.56
CA GLY A 55 -25.64 22.34 -29.02
C GLY A 55 -26.14 20.89 -29.14
N VAL A 56 -25.40 20.09 -29.86
CA VAL A 56 -25.61 18.65 -30.06
C VAL A 56 -24.29 17.92 -29.95
N VAL A 57 -24.34 16.62 -29.79
CA VAL A 57 -23.14 15.76 -29.89
C VAL A 57 -23.23 14.93 -31.17
N THR A 58 -22.06 14.57 -31.71
CA THR A 58 -22.01 13.74 -32.92
C THR A 58 -22.40 12.29 -32.61
N ASN A 59 -23.07 11.63 -33.57
CA ASN A 59 -23.48 10.24 -33.51
C ASN A 59 -22.31 9.27 -33.81
N LEU A 60 -22.60 7.96 -33.93
CA LEU A 60 -21.61 6.92 -34.20
C LEU A 60 -20.84 7.07 -35.50
N ASP A 61 -21.41 7.77 -36.47
CA ASP A 61 -20.79 8.04 -37.76
C ASP A 61 -20.12 9.44 -37.78
N GLY A 62 -19.98 10.09 -36.59
CA GLY A 62 -19.46 11.43 -36.49
C GLY A 62 -20.40 12.52 -37.01
N GLN A 63 -21.67 12.18 -37.29
CA GLN A 63 -22.64 13.13 -37.90
C GLN A 63 -23.36 13.90 -36.82
N PHE A 64 -23.74 15.13 -37.13
CA PHE A 64 -24.57 15.98 -36.28
C PHE A 64 -25.63 16.76 -37.09
N THR A 65 -26.70 17.12 -36.41
CA THR A 65 -27.73 18.02 -36.91
C THR A 65 -28.06 19.02 -35.81
N LEU A 66 -27.69 20.27 -36.00
CA LEU A 66 -27.91 21.35 -35.06
C LEU A 66 -28.91 22.37 -35.64
N LYS A 67 -29.99 22.63 -34.94
CA LYS A 67 -30.89 23.78 -35.26
C LYS A 67 -30.26 25.07 -34.71
N ALA A 68 -29.56 25.81 -35.54
CA ALA A 68 -28.87 27.03 -35.13
C ALA A 68 -29.49 28.30 -35.74
N SER A 69 -29.27 29.43 -35.07
CA SER A 69 -29.75 30.74 -35.50
C SER A 69 -29.04 31.22 -36.77
N GLY A 70 -27.91 30.64 -37.12
CA GLY A 70 -27.07 31.09 -38.26
C GLY A 70 -26.26 32.36 -37.99
N LYS A 71 -26.49 33.01 -36.86
CA LYS A 71 -25.86 34.30 -36.49
C LYS A 71 -24.53 34.16 -35.82
N TYR A 72 -24.29 33.03 -35.17
CA TYR A 72 -23.10 32.79 -34.37
C TYR A 72 -22.24 31.67 -34.98
N PRO A 73 -20.91 31.70 -34.80
CA PRO A 73 -20.04 30.60 -35.21
C PRO A 73 -20.40 29.29 -34.49
N ILE A 74 -20.11 28.18 -35.12
CA ILE A 74 -20.18 26.83 -34.52
C ILE A 74 -18.85 26.53 -33.86
N GLU A 75 -18.88 26.18 -32.57
CA GLU A 75 -17.76 25.72 -31.81
C GLU A 75 -17.82 24.19 -31.72
N VAL A 76 -16.74 23.51 -32.15
CA VAL A 76 -16.62 22.07 -32.10
C VAL A 76 -15.49 21.72 -31.18
N SER A 77 -15.77 20.87 -30.20
CA SER A 77 -14.80 20.42 -29.23
C SER A 77 -14.97 18.92 -28.92
N TYR A 78 -13.86 18.24 -28.73
CA TYR A 78 -13.82 16.87 -28.30
C TYR A 78 -12.55 16.65 -27.47
N MET A 79 -12.64 15.77 -26.45
CA MET A 79 -11.49 15.48 -25.62
C MET A 79 -10.39 14.87 -26.49
N GLY A 80 -9.19 15.44 -26.44
CA GLY A 80 -8.10 14.95 -27.29
C GLY A 80 -7.87 15.71 -28.59
N TYR A 81 -8.68 16.73 -28.88
CA TYR A 81 -8.60 17.45 -30.15
C TYR A 81 -8.62 18.97 -29.96
N VAL A 82 -7.92 19.66 -30.87
CA VAL A 82 -7.91 21.14 -30.90
C VAL A 82 -9.31 21.65 -31.14
N LYS A 83 -9.81 22.46 -30.21
CA LYS A 83 -11.11 23.12 -30.33
C LYS A 83 -11.16 24.02 -31.58
N GLN A 84 -12.18 23.86 -32.41
CA GLN A 84 -12.37 24.64 -33.63
C GLN A 84 -13.59 25.56 -33.52
N VAL A 85 -13.46 26.80 -34.04
CA VAL A 85 -14.54 27.75 -34.15
C VAL A 85 -14.76 28.07 -35.63
N ILE A 86 -15.91 27.68 -36.17
CA ILE A 86 -16.22 27.71 -37.58
C ILE A 86 -17.30 28.74 -37.86
N ASN A 87 -16.99 29.77 -38.62
CA ASN A 87 -17.95 30.71 -39.11
C ASN A 87 -18.78 30.09 -40.25
N LEU A 88 -20.08 30.10 -40.10
CA LEU A 88 -20.98 29.45 -41.06
C LEU A 88 -20.97 30.05 -42.46
N LYS A 89 -20.91 31.38 -42.56
CA LYS A 89 -20.94 32.12 -43.85
C LYS A 89 -22.02 31.59 -44.82
N GLY A 90 -23.22 31.28 -44.30
CA GLY A 90 -24.36 30.76 -45.08
C GLY A 90 -24.30 29.24 -45.41
N ARG A 91 -23.29 28.50 -44.97
CA ARG A 91 -23.19 27.06 -45.16
C ARG A 91 -24.13 26.31 -44.22
N THR A 92 -24.86 25.33 -44.72
CA THR A 92 -25.75 24.46 -43.97
C THR A 92 -25.20 23.05 -43.77
N SER A 93 -24.10 22.72 -44.49
CA SER A 93 -23.39 21.46 -44.34
C SER A 93 -21.93 21.70 -44.04
N LEU A 94 -21.38 21.02 -43.03
CA LEU A 94 -20.02 21.16 -42.56
C LEU A 94 -19.30 19.80 -42.56
N ASN A 95 -18.12 19.76 -43.14
CA ASN A 95 -17.20 18.63 -42.98
C ASN A 95 -16.02 19.12 -42.15
N ILE A 96 -15.91 18.63 -40.91
CA ILE A 96 -15.00 19.16 -39.90
C ILE A 96 -13.94 18.11 -39.65
N VAL A 97 -12.69 18.45 -39.89
CA VAL A 97 -11.54 17.60 -39.55
C VAL A 97 -10.87 18.22 -38.35
N MET A 98 -10.95 17.52 -37.19
CA MET A 98 -10.29 17.93 -35.97
C MET A 98 -8.86 17.40 -35.95
N GLN A 99 -7.95 18.25 -35.55
CA GLN A 99 -6.55 17.85 -35.30
C GLN A 99 -6.40 17.40 -33.86
N GLU A 100 -5.67 16.30 -33.65
CA GLU A 100 -5.28 15.88 -32.29
C GLU A 100 -4.54 17.03 -31.62
N ASP A 101 -4.89 17.33 -30.37
CA ASP A 101 -4.21 18.35 -29.61
C ASP A 101 -2.94 17.76 -29.01
N ALA A 102 -1.81 18.06 -29.64
CA ALA A 102 -0.49 17.64 -29.14
C ALA A 102 -0.17 18.22 -27.73
N ASN A 103 -0.90 19.26 -27.31
CA ASN A 103 -0.76 19.90 -26.00
C ASN A 103 -1.58 19.20 -24.89
N LEU A 104 -2.24 18.08 -25.19
CA LEU A 104 -3.08 17.37 -24.21
C LEU A 104 -2.31 16.87 -22.99
N LEU A 105 -0.98 16.66 -23.11
CA LEU A 105 -0.10 16.39 -21.96
C LEU A 105 0.03 17.61 -21.04
N GLU A 106 -0.33 18.81 -21.48
CA GLU A 106 -0.35 20.03 -20.67
C GLU A 106 -1.66 20.23 -19.89
N GLU A 107 -2.74 19.53 -20.27
CA GLU A 107 -4.06 19.61 -19.61
C GLU A 107 -4.32 18.51 -18.56
N VAL A 108 -3.34 17.66 -18.25
CA VAL A 108 -3.49 16.72 -17.13
C VAL A 108 -3.67 17.53 -15.85
N VAL A 109 -4.85 17.42 -15.27
CA VAL A 109 -5.21 18.08 -14.02
C VAL A 109 -4.86 17.14 -12.88
N VAL A 110 -4.03 17.62 -11.96
CA VAL A 110 -3.56 16.89 -10.79
C VAL A 110 -4.25 17.44 -9.55
N SER A 111 -4.72 16.58 -8.67
CA SER A 111 -5.20 17.00 -7.37
C SER A 111 -4.01 17.39 -6.49
N THR A 112 -4.06 18.63 -5.96
CA THR A 112 -3.02 19.16 -5.06
C THR A 112 -3.55 19.36 -3.65
N GLY A 113 -4.53 18.56 -3.27
CA GLY A 113 -5.18 18.56 -1.97
C GLY A 113 -6.45 19.40 -1.94
N TYR A 114 -6.37 20.65 -1.52
CA TYR A 114 -7.52 21.53 -1.44
C TYR A 114 -7.86 22.26 -2.76
N GLY A 115 -7.42 21.66 -3.88
CA GLY A 115 -7.68 22.15 -5.22
C GLY A 115 -7.04 21.27 -6.28
N SER A 116 -7.23 21.64 -7.53
CA SER A 116 -6.61 20.98 -8.67
C SER A 116 -5.84 22.01 -9.51
N GLN A 117 -4.72 21.58 -10.08
CA GLN A 117 -3.86 22.39 -10.93
C GLN A 117 -3.48 21.61 -12.20
N ARG A 118 -3.20 22.32 -13.28
CA ARG A 118 -2.62 21.69 -14.47
C ARG A 118 -1.23 21.16 -14.12
N LYS A 119 -0.89 19.94 -14.57
CA LYS A 119 0.45 19.36 -14.38
C LYS A 119 1.57 20.31 -14.85
N ALA A 120 1.31 21.05 -15.90
CA ALA A 120 2.23 22.07 -16.41
C ALA A 120 2.55 23.17 -15.38
N ASP A 121 1.58 23.57 -14.56
CA ASP A 121 1.71 24.68 -13.59
C ASP A 121 2.19 24.22 -12.22
N LEU A 122 2.46 22.90 -12.02
CA LEU A 122 3.00 22.38 -10.78
C LEU A 122 4.49 22.70 -10.67
N SER A 123 4.92 23.19 -9.52
CA SER A 123 6.35 23.40 -9.18
C SER A 123 6.97 22.25 -8.39
N GLY A 124 6.14 21.38 -7.78
CA GLY A 124 6.58 20.23 -6.99
C GLY A 124 6.63 18.91 -7.76
N SER A 125 7.17 17.87 -7.11
CA SER A 125 7.24 16.51 -7.65
C SER A 125 5.94 15.75 -7.42
N VAL A 126 5.19 15.47 -8.48
CA VAL A 126 3.91 14.74 -8.43
C VAL A 126 3.85 13.69 -9.52
N VAL A 127 3.47 12.46 -9.15
CA VAL A 127 3.21 11.36 -10.08
C VAL A 127 1.73 11.05 -10.06
N SER A 128 1.13 10.95 -11.25
CA SER A 128 -0.27 10.57 -11.42
C SER A 128 -0.36 9.20 -12.08
N VAL A 129 -1.20 8.33 -11.54
CA VAL A 129 -1.52 7.00 -12.08
C VAL A 129 -3.01 6.99 -12.45
N SER A 130 -3.29 6.59 -13.67
CA SER A 130 -4.65 6.55 -14.21
C SER A 130 -5.37 5.25 -13.84
N LYS A 131 -6.69 5.25 -14.03
CA LYS A 131 -7.52 4.04 -13.86
C LYS A 131 -7.11 2.91 -14.80
N GLU A 132 -6.57 3.23 -15.98
CA GLU A 132 -6.12 2.25 -16.96
C GLU A 132 -4.93 1.43 -16.42
N ASP A 133 -4.03 2.07 -15.67
CA ASP A 133 -2.86 1.43 -15.07
C ASP A 133 -3.23 0.49 -13.91
N ILE A 134 -4.41 0.67 -13.32
CA ILE A 134 -4.90 -0.09 -12.15
C ILE A 134 -5.76 -1.29 -12.60
N LYS A 135 -6.54 -1.16 -13.67
CA LYS A 135 -7.58 -2.12 -14.09
C LYS A 135 -7.11 -3.55 -14.38
N GLY A 136 -5.87 -3.74 -14.75
CA GLY A 136 -5.34 -5.07 -15.15
C GLY A 136 -4.90 -5.96 -13.99
N THR A 137 -4.91 -5.47 -12.75
CA THR A 137 -4.34 -6.20 -11.61
C THR A 137 -5.43 -7.00 -10.87
N PRO A 138 -5.23 -8.30 -10.59
CA PRO A 138 -6.20 -9.16 -9.92
C PRO A 138 -6.14 -8.99 -8.39
N THR A 139 -6.18 -7.77 -7.92
CA THR A 139 -6.10 -7.48 -6.49
C THR A 139 -7.29 -6.71 -6.00
N SER A 140 -7.68 -6.97 -4.76
CA SER A 140 -8.62 -6.15 -4.01
C SER A 140 -7.93 -4.98 -3.29
N ASN A 141 -6.60 -4.96 -3.23
CA ASN A 141 -5.80 -3.91 -2.62
C ASN A 141 -5.26 -2.95 -3.70
N VAL A 142 -5.67 -1.70 -3.61
CA VAL A 142 -5.29 -0.65 -4.56
C VAL A 142 -3.78 -0.42 -4.62
N MET A 143 -3.10 -0.51 -3.47
CA MET A 143 -1.67 -0.21 -3.39
C MET A 143 -0.81 -1.29 -4.05
N GLU A 144 -1.24 -2.53 -4.00
CA GLU A 144 -0.59 -3.62 -4.74
C GLU A 144 -0.57 -3.36 -6.25
N ALA A 145 -1.66 -2.77 -6.79
CA ALA A 145 -1.73 -2.39 -8.20
C ALA A 145 -0.73 -1.29 -8.61
N LEU A 146 -0.20 -0.53 -7.65
CA LEU A 146 0.76 0.56 -7.85
C LEU A 146 2.23 0.14 -7.72
N GLN A 147 2.48 -1.06 -7.21
CA GLN A 147 3.82 -1.56 -6.95
C GLN A 147 4.71 -1.48 -8.20
N GLY A 148 5.90 -0.88 -8.06
CA GLY A 148 6.88 -0.71 -9.13
C GLY A 148 6.46 0.24 -10.27
N LYS A 149 5.28 0.88 -10.22
CA LYS A 149 4.80 1.82 -11.24
C LYS A 149 5.07 3.28 -10.88
N ILE A 150 5.38 3.57 -9.64
CA ILE A 150 5.61 4.92 -9.11
C ILE A 150 7.07 5.05 -8.71
N ALA A 151 7.81 5.90 -9.40
CA ALA A 151 9.18 6.22 -8.99
C ALA A 151 9.16 6.93 -7.62
N GLY A 152 10.02 6.50 -6.69
CA GLY A 152 10.09 6.98 -5.30
C GLY A 152 9.17 6.25 -4.32
N ALA A 153 8.41 5.24 -4.77
CA ALA A 153 7.60 4.40 -3.90
C ALA A 153 8.19 2.99 -3.78
N ASP A 154 8.41 2.54 -2.56
CA ASP A 154 8.70 1.15 -2.21
C ASP A 154 7.43 0.54 -1.62
N ILE A 155 6.82 -0.37 -2.37
CA ILE A 155 5.55 -1.03 -2.02
C ILE A 155 5.83 -2.53 -1.99
N MET A 156 5.60 -3.17 -0.85
CA MET A 156 5.90 -4.60 -0.65
C MET A 156 4.70 -5.35 -0.09
N MET A 157 4.51 -6.57 -0.55
CA MET A 157 3.60 -7.51 0.05
C MET A 157 4.35 -8.37 1.08
N GLY A 158 4.11 -8.11 2.36
CA GLY A 158 4.75 -8.85 3.44
C GLY A 158 4.28 -10.31 3.58
N SER A 159 3.11 -10.65 3.02
CA SER A 159 2.46 -11.96 3.20
C SER A 159 1.42 -12.21 2.10
N GLY A 160 1.19 -13.48 1.79
CA GLY A 160 0.09 -13.95 0.93
C GLY A 160 -1.23 -14.20 1.67
N ALA A 161 -1.33 -13.93 2.97
CA ALA A 161 -2.56 -14.11 3.73
C ALA A 161 -3.70 -13.22 3.22
N VAL A 162 -4.93 -13.72 3.30
CA VAL A 162 -6.10 -13.01 2.80
C VAL A 162 -6.34 -11.72 3.57
N GLY A 163 -6.43 -10.59 2.83
CA GLY A 163 -6.71 -9.27 3.42
C GLY A 163 -5.60 -8.72 4.29
N GLU A 164 -4.35 -9.07 4.01
CA GLU A 164 -3.18 -8.43 4.61
C GLU A 164 -2.92 -7.06 4.00
N ASP A 165 -2.30 -6.22 4.80
CA ASP A 165 -1.90 -4.88 4.40
C ASP A 165 -0.62 -4.91 3.57
N VAL A 166 -0.39 -3.86 2.81
CA VAL A 166 0.81 -3.66 1.99
C VAL A 166 1.67 -2.61 2.66
N ASP A 167 2.96 -2.90 2.82
CA ASP A 167 3.93 -1.93 3.32
C ASP A 167 4.23 -0.89 2.24
N ILE A 168 4.13 0.39 2.59
CA ILE A 168 4.31 1.50 1.66
C ILE A 168 5.25 2.53 2.25
N LEU A 169 6.35 2.78 1.56
CA LEU A 169 7.30 3.84 1.88
C LEU A 169 7.46 4.76 0.67
N LEU A 170 7.48 6.06 0.93
CA LEU A 170 7.81 7.07 -0.07
C LEU A 170 9.16 7.71 0.28
N ARG A 171 10.18 7.47 -0.57
CA ARG A 171 11.54 8.00 -0.37
C ARG A 171 12.21 7.49 0.92
N GLY A 172 11.98 6.21 1.27
CA GLY A 172 12.60 5.53 2.42
C GLY A 172 12.00 5.88 3.78
N SER A 173 12.60 5.33 4.84
CA SER A 173 12.22 5.57 6.24
C SER A 173 12.89 6.84 6.77
N ARG A 174 12.16 7.66 7.49
CA ARG A 174 12.64 8.94 8.03
C ARG A 174 12.73 8.95 9.54
N SER A 175 11.83 8.26 10.22
CA SER A 175 11.72 8.19 11.67
C SER A 175 12.05 6.79 12.18
N ILE A 176 12.72 6.73 13.35
CA ILE A 176 13.06 5.46 14.01
C ILE A 176 11.83 4.84 14.69
N ASN A 177 11.09 5.62 15.46
CA ASN A 177 9.90 5.15 16.21
C ASN A 177 8.61 5.87 15.80
N GLY A 178 8.69 6.97 15.03
CA GLY A 178 7.54 7.66 14.45
C GLY A 178 6.98 6.89 13.25
N SER A 179 5.80 7.31 12.78
CA SER A 179 5.20 6.72 11.57
C SER A 179 6.03 7.08 10.32
N ASN A 180 6.25 6.12 9.45
CA ASN A 180 6.83 6.28 8.12
C ASN A 180 5.82 6.12 6.98
N GLU A 181 4.55 5.82 7.30
CA GLU A 181 3.48 5.64 6.32
C GLU A 181 3.06 6.97 5.68
N PRO A 182 2.78 7.01 4.36
CA PRO A 182 2.23 8.18 3.70
C PRO A 182 0.78 8.47 4.15
N LEU A 183 0.38 9.74 4.07
CA LEU A 183 -1.00 10.14 4.29
C LEU A 183 -1.87 9.73 3.09
N PHE A 184 -2.94 9.00 3.34
CA PHE A 184 -3.99 8.76 2.34
C PHE A 184 -5.07 9.83 2.41
N VAL A 185 -5.44 10.36 1.25
CA VAL A 185 -6.54 11.34 1.10
C VAL A 185 -7.51 10.83 0.04
N ILE A 186 -8.69 10.37 0.46
CA ILE A 186 -9.69 9.82 -0.46
C ILE A 186 -10.85 10.82 -0.58
N ASP A 187 -11.06 11.38 -1.77
CA ASP A 187 -12.07 12.41 -2.04
C ASP A 187 -11.99 13.63 -1.09
N GLY A 188 -10.78 13.95 -0.62
CA GLY A 188 -10.51 15.04 0.32
C GLY A 188 -10.58 14.64 1.80
N VAL A 189 -10.89 13.38 2.13
CA VAL A 189 -10.88 12.85 3.50
C VAL A 189 -9.48 12.37 3.86
N GLN A 190 -8.83 13.05 4.80
CA GLN A 190 -7.49 12.68 5.27
C GLN A 190 -7.55 11.49 6.21
N GLY A 191 -6.61 10.56 6.09
CA GLY A 191 -6.50 9.36 6.94
C GLY A 191 -7.58 8.31 6.66
N ALA A 192 -8.31 8.41 5.53
CA ALA A 192 -9.24 7.36 5.11
C ALA A 192 -8.49 6.09 4.70
N SER A 193 -9.05 4.92 5.07
CA SER A 193 -8.44 3.63 4.78
C SER A 193 -8.54 3.26 3.30
N TYR A 194 -7.40 3.10 2.64
CA TYR A 194 -7.33 2.62 1.25
C TYR A 194 -7.73 1.14 1.11
N ASN A 195 -7.54 0.34 2.17
CA ASN A 195 -7.92 -1.08 2.20
C ASN A 195 -9.42 -1.32 2.09
N GLN A 196 -10.23 -0.30 2.40
CA GLN A 196 -11.68 -0.34 2.30
C GLN A 196 -12.19 0.19 0.95
N LEU A 197 -11.28 0.59 0.05
CA LEU A 197 -11.63 1.14 -1.25
C LEU A 197 -11.68 0.04 -2.32
N ASN A 198 -12.73 0.07 -3.16
CA ASN A 198 -12.78 -0.79 -4.33
C ASN A 198 -11.95 -0.16 -5.47
N PRO A 199 -10.96 -0.87 -6.05
CA PRO A 199 -10.17 -0.38 -7.18
C PRO A 199 -11.01 0.08 -8.37
N ASN A 200 -12.18 -0.56 -8.60
CA ASN A 200 -13.08 -0.19 -9.68
C ASN A 200 -13.74 1.19 -9.50
N ASP A 201 -13.76 1.75 -8.31
CA ASP A 201 -14.31 3.09 -8.03
C ASP A 201 -13.30 4.22 -8.28
N ILE A 202 -12.04 3.92 -8.55
CA ILE A 202 -10.97 4.92 -8.70
C ILE A 202 -11.02 5.54 -10.09
N GLU A 203 -10.86 6.85 -10.15
CA GLU A 203 -10.62 7.60 -11.39
C GLU A 203 -9.14 7.91 -11.57
N GLN A 204 -8.45 8.34 -10.49
CA GLN A 204 -7.06 8.78 -10.52
C GLN A 204 -6.41 8.67 -9.14
N ILE A 205 -5.10 8.38 -9.13
CA ILE A 205 -4.25 8.45 -7.93
C ILE A 205 -3.11 9.41 -8.21
N ASP A 206 -2.94 10.41 -7.33
CA ASP A 206 -1.87 11.39 -7.37
C ASP A 206 -0.98 11.23 -6.16
N VAL A 207 0.34 11.08 -6.37
CA VAL A 207 1.33 10.89 -5.31
C VAL A 207 2.20 12.14 -5.20
N LEU A 208 2.09 12.83 -4.07
CA LEU A 208 2.87 14.01 -3.72
C LEU A 208 4.08 13.57 -2.89
N LYS A 209 5.31 13.86 -3.35
CA LYS A 209 6.52 13.30 -2.76
C LYS A 209 7.46 14.33 -2.14
N ASP A 210 7.40 15.59 -2.57
CA ASP A 210 8.26 16.65 -2.07
C ASP A 210 7.56 17.55 -1.04
N ALA A 211 8.36 18.18 -0.18
CA ALA A 211 7.86 19.01 0.90
C ALA A 211 6.97 20.17 0.42
N SER A 212 7.23 20.74 -0.78
CA SER A 212 6.41 21.85 -1.29
C SER A 212 5.02 21.42 -1.74
N SER A 213 4.88 20.24 -2.33
CA SER A 213 3.59 19.69 -2.73
C SER A 213 2.78 19.19 -1.53
N THR A 214 3.46 18.62 -0.51
CA THR A 214 2.81 18.08 0.70
C THR A 214 2.55 19.13 1.79
N ALA A 215 3.19 20.31 1.75
CA ALA A 215 3.12 21.34 2.79
C ALA A 215 1.70 21.76 3.17
N ILE A 216 0.75 21.70 2.24
CA ILE A 216 -0.65 22.05 2.53
C ILE A 216 -1.31 21.06 3.49
N TYR A 217 -0.78 19.84 3.60
CA TYR A 217 -1.17 18.82 4.57
C TYR A 217 -0.34 18.87 5.86
N GLY A 218 0.73 19.70 5.87
CA GLY A 218 1.60 19.95 7.03
C GLY A 218 2.19 18.69 7.61
N SER A 219 2.00 18.54 8.92
CA SER A 219 2.53 17.41 9.68
C SER A 219 2.00 16.04 9.24
N ALA A 220 0.78 15.97 8.71
CA ALA A 220 0.23 14.72 8.21
C ALA A 220 0.88 14.27 6.89
N GLY A 221 1.46 15.23 6.11
CA GLY A 221 2.10 14.96 4.83
C GLY A 221 3.61 14.73 4.89
N ALA A 222 4.22 14.57 6.08
CA ALA A 222 5.67 14.44 6.24
C ALA A 222 6.27 13.28 5.43
N ASN A 223 5.59 12.14 5.38
CA ASN A 223 6.03 10.93 4.67
C ASN A 223 5.50 10.84 3.24
N GLY A 224 5.02 11.98 2.68
CA GLY A 224 4.34 12.01 1.40
C GLY A 224 2.83 11.86 1.52
N VAL A 225 2.12 12.12 0.41
CA VAL A 225 0.65 12.07 0.37
C VAL A 225 0.19 11.32 -0.87
N ILE A 226 -0.71 10.37 -0.68
CA ILE A 226 -1.37 9.62 -1.76
C ILE A 226 -2.82 10.09 -1.82
N ILE A 227 -3.15 10.82 -2.88
CA ILE A 227 -4.50 11.36 -3.10
C ILE A 227 -5.23 10.43 -4.07
N ILE A 228 -6.34 9.89 -3.63
CA ILE A 228 -7.19 9.02 -4.43
C ILE A 228 -8.48 9.75 -4.74
N THR A 229 -8.72 9.98 -6.02
CA THR A 229 -9.95 10.57 -6.53
C THR A 229 -10.84 9.48 -7.07
N THR A 230 -12.07 9.38 -6.55
CA THR A 230 -13.02 8.38 -7.00
C THR A 230 -13.91 8.91 -8.12
N LYS A 231 -14.55 8.00 -8.86
CA LYS A 231 -15.46 8.32 -9.94
C LYS A 231 -16.62 9.19 -9.46
N ARG A 232 -16.96 10.20 -10.24
CA ARG A 232 -18.07 11.12 -10.00
C ARG A 232 -19.12 11.04 -11.09
N GLY A 233 -20.33 11.49 -10.80
CA GLY A 233 -21.40 11.65 -11.79
C GLY A 233 -20.99 12.56 -12.94
N ALA A 234 -21.54 12.34 -14.12
CA ALA A 234 -21.37 13.16 -15.30
C ALA A 234 -22.73 13.62 -15.81
N ALA A 235 -22.78 14.81 -16.43
CA ALA A 235 -23.99 15.22 -17.14
C ALA A 235 -24.16 14.35 -18.40
N GLY A 236 -25.38 13.92 -18.67
CA GLY A 236 -25.71 13.10 -19.83
C GLY A 236 -26.52 11.86 -19.49
N LYS A 237 -26.58 10.93 -20.45
CA LYS A 237 -27.28 9.63 -20.29
C LYS A 237 -26.70 8.85 -19.10
N VAL A 238 -27.56 8.18 -18.38
CA VAL A 238 -27.14 7.26 -17.33
C VAL A 238 -26.47 6.05 -17.97
N THR A 239 -25.23 5.77 -17.57
CA THR A 239 -24.49 4.56 -17.95
C THR A 239 -24.44 3.60 -16.77
N VAL A 240 -24.69 2.33 -17.04
CA VAL A 240 -24.56 1.22 -16.09
C VAL A 240 -23.33 0.43 -16.48
N ASN A 241 -22.41 0.21 -15.54
CA ASN A 241 -21.21 -0.59 -15.78
C ASN A 241 -21.21 -1.81 -14.83
N LEU A 242 -20.96 -2.97 -15.39
CA LEU A 242 -20.71 -4.21 -14.66
C LEU A 242 -19.26 -4.64 -14.90
N ASP A 243 -18.52 -4.75 -13.82
CA ASP A 243 -17.17 -5.33 -13.79
C ASP A 243 -17.26 -6.66 -13.00
N ALA A 244 -17.00 -7.79 -13.64
CA ALA A 244 -16.98 -9.09 -13.01
C ALA A 244 -15.62 -9.75 -13.24
N LYS A 245 -15.02 -10.28 -12.17
CA LYS A 245 -13.73 -10.97 -12.21
C LYS A 245 -13.85 -12.28 -11.44
N TYR A 246 -13.26 -13.30 -12.00
CA TYR A 246 -13.05 -14.58 -11.34
C TYR A 246 -11.57 -14.92 -11.44
N SER A 247 -10.95 -15.26 -10.31
CA SER A 247 -9.55 -15.69 -10.33
C SER A 247 -9.34 -16.95 -9.51
N ILE A 248 -8.30 -17.67 -9.88
CA ILE A 248 -7.83 -18.87 -9.20
C ILE A 248 -6.37 -18.60 -8.86
N SER A 249 -6.05 -18.78 -7.58
CA SER A 249 -4.72 -18.63 -7.01
C SER A 249 -4.18 -19.98 -6.58
N GLY A 250 -2.90 -20.22 -6.80
CA GLY A 250 -2.26 -21.49 -6.46
C GLY A 250 -0.89 -21.62 -7.13
N GLY A 251 -0.27 -22.79 -7.03
CA GLY A 251 0.98 -23.05 -7.73
C GLY A 251 2.13 -22.12 -7.39
N ALA A 252 2.18 -21.60 -6.16
CA ALA A 252 3.34 -20.89 -5.65
C ALA A 252 4.54 -21.86 -5.58
N ASN A 253 5.75 -21.31 -5.51
CA ASN A 253 6.93 -22.12 -5.19
C ASN A 253 6.89 -22.44 -3.69
N PHE A 254 6.05 -23.40 -3.30
CA PHE A 254 6.05 -23.87 -1.91
C PHE A 254 7.33 -24.63 -1.63
N ILE A 255 7.87 -24.40 -0.45
CA ILE A 255 8.89 -25.23 0.13
C ILE A 255 8.17 -26.41 0.77
N HIS A 256 8.55 -27.63 0.41
CA HIS A 256 8.06 -28.86 1.01
C HIS A 256 9.09 -29.40 2.00
N GLY A 257 8.67 -30.18 2.97
CA GLY A 257 9.59 -30.93 3.82
C GLY A 257 10.25 -32.09 3.09
N MET A 258 11.38 -32.56 3.59
CA MET A 258 12.01 -33.80 3.08
C MET A 258 11.11 -34.99 3.31
N MET A 259 11.11 -35.93 2.36
CA MET A 259 10.41 -37.22 2.43
C MET A 259 11.21 -38.32 1.75
N GLY A 260 10.85 -39.57 2.00
CA GLY A 260 11.45 -40.73 1.35
C GLY A 260 12.96 -40.79 1.54
N ASP A 261 13.68 -41.10 0.47
CA ASP A 261 15.12 -41.27 0.47
C ASP A 261 15.90 -40.03 0.90
N GLU A 262 15.37 -38.85 0.62
CA GLU A 262 16.02 -37.58 0.98
C GLU A 262 16.01 -37.38 2.49
N TRP A 263 14.87 -37.59 3.13
CA TRP A 263 14.74 -37.55 4.58
C TRP A 263 15.55 -38.65 5.25
N TYR A 264 15.52 -39.89 4.70
CA TYR A 264 16.30 -41.00 5.20
C TYR A 264 17.80 -40.72 5.21
N ARG A 265 18.35 -40.17 4.12
CA ARG A 265 19.77 -39.75 4.04
C ARG A 265 20.10 -38.69 5.08
N TYR A 266 19.22 -37.70 5.27
CA TYR A 266 19.43 -36.68 6.28
C TYR A 266 19.50 -37.27 7.68
N GLN A 267 18.59 -38.18 8.04
CA GLN A 267 18.57 -38.86 9.35
C GLN A 267 19.78 -39.78 9.51
N THR A 268 20.22 -40.45 8.45
CA THR A 268 21.41 -41.28 8.42
C THR A 268 22.67 -40.45 8.70
N GLU A 269 22.78 -39.26 8.09
CA GLU A 269 23.91 -38.36 8.33
C GLU A 269 23.90 -37.80 9.75
N LEU A 270 22.71 -37.48 10.27
CA LEU A 270 22.52 -37.04 11.64
C LEU A 270 22.97 -38.13 12.62
N TYR A 271 22.62 -39.40 12.35
CA TYR A 271 23.06 -40.54 13.16
C TYR A 271 24.57 -40.71 13.07
N ARG A 272 25.17 -40.71 11.85
CA ARG A 272 26.61 -40.79 11.61
C ARG A 272 27.40 -39.73 12.38
N THR A 273 26.90 -38.51 12.42
CA THR A 273 27.58 -37.43 13.14
C THR A 273 27.60 -37.67 14.64
N LYS A 274 26.53 -38.23 15.20
CA LYS A 274 26.40 -38.48 16.66
C LYS A 274 27.16 -39.74 17.13
N ASN A 275 27.21 -40.75 16.30
CA ASN A 275 27.72 -42.06 16.69
C ASN A 275 29.08 -42.39 16.05
N GLY A 276 29.59 -41.64 15.07
CA GLY A 276 30.86 -41.88 14.38
C GLY A 276 30.76 -42.88 13.22
N GLU A 277 29.63 -43.56 13.06
CA GLU A 277 29.39 -44.60 12.06
C GLU A 277 27.98 -44.52 11.47
N TYR A 278 27.81 -45.12 10.30
CA TYR A 278 26.48 -45.22 9.68
C TYR A 278 25.61 -46.23 10.44
N PRO A 279 24.27 -45.99 10.52
CA PRO A 279 23.38 -47.00 11.10
C PRO A 279 23.32 -48.22 10.17
N GLU A 280 23.30 -49.42 10.74
CA GLU A 280 23.16 -50.67 9.98
C GLU A 280 21.78 -50.74 9.29
N ASN A 281 20.77 -50.18 9.92
CA ASN A 281 19.39 -50.16 9.43
C ASN A 281 18.58 -48.99 10.05
N PHE A 282 17.33 -48.79 9.56
CA PHE A 282 16.42 -47.77 10.04
C PHE A 282 16.14 -47.87 11.54
N PHE A 283 16.05 -49.10 12.07
CA PHE A 283 15.65 -49.34 13.47
C PHE A 283 16.70 -48.86 14.49
N GLN A 284 17.96 -48.77 14.10
CA GLN A 284 18.98 -48.13 14.95
C GLN A 284 18.78 -46.63 15.15
N MET A 285 18.17 -45.97 14.16
CA MET A 285 17.90 -44.53 14.23
C MET A 285 16.65 -44.23 15.06
N PHE A 286 15.64 -45.10 15.00
CA PHE A 286 14.33 -44.88 15.63
C PHE A 286 13.89 -46.15 16.39
N SER A 287 13.78 -46.04 17.71
CA SER A 287 13.36 -47.13 18.59
C SER A 287 11.84 -47.29 18.71
N SER A 288 11.06 -46.32 18.28
CA SER A 288 9.59 -46.36 18.32
C SER A 288 9.07 -47.37 17.29
N GLU A 289 8.27 -48.35 17.76
CA GLU A 289 7.61 -49.32 16.91
C GLU A 289 6.65 -48.67 15.94
N ALA A 290 5.95 -47.62 16.37
CA ALA A 290 5.04 -46.85 15.50
C ALA A 290 5.75 -46.19 14.31
N ILE A 291 6.95 -45.61 14.53
CA ILE A 291 7.78 -45.01 13.49
C ILE A 291 8.31 -46.08 12.53
N GLN A 292 8.73 -47.21 13.07
CA GLN A 292 9.21 -48.32 12.25
C GLN A 292 8.10 -48.88 11.35
N GLN A 293 6.90 -49.11 11.87
CA GLN A 293 5.72 -49.54 11.09
C GLN A 293 5.30 -48.51 10.05
N ALA A 294 5.33 -47.23 10.38
CA ALA A 294 5.00 -46.18 9.43
C ALA A 294 6.00 -46.15 8.26
N TYR A 295 7.29 -46.36 8.54
CA TYR A 295 8.33 -46.44 7.51
C TYR A 295 8.14 -47.66 6.61
N GLU A 296 7.95 -48.86 7.19
CA GLU A 296 7.73 -50.10 6.46
C GLU A 296 6.48 -50.05 5.56
N ASN A 297 5.44 -49.36 6.03
CA ASN A 297 4.19 -49.20 5.31
C ASN A 297 4.21 -48.00 4.33
N ASN A 298 5.34 -47.31 4.16
CA ASN A 298 5.49 -46.10 3.29
C ASN A 298 4.47 -45.01 3.62
N GLN A 299 4.18 -44.74 4.88
CA GLN A 299 3.23 -43.75 5.36
C GLN A 299 3.87 -42.36 5.39
N TRP A 300 4.32 -41.87 4.25
CA TRP A 300 4.91 -40.56 4.09
C TRP A 300 3.84 -39.48 4.00
N ILE A 301 4.07 -38.34 4.67
CA ILE A 301 3.16 -37.20 4.69
C ILE A 301 3.86 -35.97 4.15
N ASP A 302 3.32 -35.38 3.08
CA ASP A 302 3.68 -34.01 2.66
C ASP A 302 2.73 -33.03 3.36
N TRP A 303 3.15 -32.53 4.49
CA TRP A 303 2.33 -31.67 5.32
C TRP A 303 1.96 -30.34 4.66
N ILE A 304 2.72 -29.86 3.67
CA ILE A 304 2.40 -28.65 2.92
C ILE A 304 1.27 -28.90 1.94
N ASP A 305 1.30 -30.03 1.24
CA ASP A 305 0.20 -30.42 0.35
C ASP A 305 -1.10 -30.66 1.14
N GLU A 306 -1.01 -31.26 2.32
CA GLU A 306 -2.15 -31.47 3.21
C GLU A 306 -2.69 -30.13 3.77
N ALA A 307 -1.81 -29.18 4.11
CA ALA A 307 -2.19 -27.87 4.67
C ALA A 307 -2.85 -26.95 3.64
N THR A 308 -2.49 -27.11 2.37
CA THR A 308 -2.86 -26.14 1.35
C THR A 308 -3.92 -26.67 0.38
N LYS A 309 -4.88 -25.82 0.05
CA LYS A 309 -5.76 -26.09 -1.10
C LYS A 309 -4.94 -25.95 -2.37
N GLY A 310 -5.09 -26.86 -3.31
CA GLY A 310 -4.44 -26.74 -4.61
C GLY A 310 -4.84 -25.47 -5.36
N ASN A 311 -6.03 -24.96 -5.11
CA ASN A 311 -6.58 -23.74 -5.72
C ASN A 311 -7.43 -22.95 -4.72
N ALA A 312 -7.15 -21.66 -4.62
CA ALA A 312 -7.98 -20.68 -3.88
C ALA A 312 -8.71 -19.77 -4.87
N SER A 313 -10.00 -19.57 -4.68
CA SER A 313 -10.81 -18.77 -5.60
C SER A 313 -11.02 -17.35 -5.11
N GLN A 314 -11.14 -16.42 -6.05
CA GLN A 314 -11.59 -15.05 -5.76
C GLN A 314 -12.68 -14.65 -6.75
N LYS A 315 -13.76 -14.07 -6.22
CA LYS A 315 -14.88 -13.51 -6.96
C LYS A 315 -15.00 -12.04 -6.65
N ASP A 316 -14.99 -11.19 -7.68
CA ASP A 316 -15.13 -9.73 -7.56
C ASP A 316 -16.20 -9.27 -8.55
N ILE A 317 -17.28 -8.66 -8.04
CA ILE A 317 -18.37 -8.14 -8.84
C ILE A 317 -18.60 -6.69 -8.42
N ASN A 318 -18.56 -5.77 -9.38
CA ASN A 318 -18.86 -4.36 -9.17
C ASN A 318 -19.91 -3.90 -10.18
N LEU A 319 -21.02 -3.38 -9.66
CA LEU A 319 -22.06 -2.74 -10.44
C LEU A 319 -22.05 -1.24 -10.14
N SER A 320 -21.89 -0.41 -11.16
CA SER A 320 -21.90 1.05 -10.96
C SER A 320 -22.81 1.76 -11.94
N LEU A 321 -23.43 2.86 -11.45
CA LEU A 321 -24.26 3.77 -12.23
C LEU A 321 -23.64 5.16 -12.21
N ARG A 322 -23.56 5.76 -13.38
CA ARG A 322 -23.03 7.11 -13.56
C ARG A 322 -23.93 7.91 -14.48
N GLY A 323 -24.40 9.08 -14.03
CA GLY A 323 -25.25 9.91 -14.86
C GLY A 323 -25.64 11.21 -14.17
N GLY A 324 -26.55 11.95 -14.82
CA GLY A 324 -27.11 13.16 -14.24
C GLY A 324 -27.43 14.22 -15.27
N SER A 325 -27.68 15.40 -14.77
CA SER A 325 -27.89 16.61 -15.54
C SER A 325 -26.83 17.67 -15.21
N ASP A 326 -26.89 18.85 -15.85
CA ASP A 326 -26.01 19.97 -15.48
C ASP A 326 -26.18 20.39 -14.01
N LYS A 327 -27.34 20.12 -13.42
CA LYS A 327 -27.63 20.48 -12.03
C LYS A 327 -27.27 19.37 -11.04
N ILE A 328 -27.56 18.12 -11.36
CA ILE A 328 -27.34 16.98 -10.45
C ILE A 328 -26.50 15.94 -11.17
N LYS A 329 -25.43 15.54 -10.55
CA LYS A 329 -24.52 14.49 -11.03
C LYS A 329 -24.41 13.41 -9.96
N ILE A 330 -24.66 12.15 -10.34
CA ILE A 330 -24.71 11.02 -9.41
C ILE A 330 -23.78 9.92 -9.90
N TYR A 331 -23.02 9.36 -8.99
CA TYR A 331 -22.33 8.10 -9.14
C TYR A 331 -22.69 7.21 -7.95
N THR A 332 -23.04 5.97 -8.21
CA THR A 332 -23.20 4.96 -7.17
C THR A 332 -22.60 3.66 -7.64
N SER A 333 -22.06 2.88 -6.71
CA SER A 333 -21.55 1.54 -6.96
C SER A 333 -21.89 0.60 -5.83
N PHE A 334 -22.05 -0.69 -6.19
CA PHE A 334 -22.18 -1.80 -5.27
C PHE A 334 -21.11 -2.82 -5.62
N SER A 335 -20.41 -3.32 -4.62
CA SER A 335 -19.34 -4.28 -4.81
C SER A 335 -19.51 -5.49 -3.89
N TYR A 336 -19.20 -6.65 -4.43
CA TYR A 336 -19.04 -7.90 -3.71
C TYR A 336 -17.68 -8.48 -4.04
N ASN A 337 -16.89 -8.75 -3.02
CA ASN A 337 -15.62 -9.44 -3.15
C ASN A 337 -15.59 -10.60 -2.16
N ASN A 338 -15.29 -11.79 -2.65
CA ASN A 338 -15.05 -12.97 -1.83
C ASN A 338 -13.69 -13.55 -2.25
N THR A 339 -12.78 -13.65 -1.31
CA THR A 339 -11.43 -14.17 -1.51
C THR A 339 -11.22 -15.33 -0.56
N GLU A 340 -10.87 -16.49 -1.08
CA GLU A 340 -10.43 -17.65 -0.32
C GLU A 340 -8.91 -17.64 -0.21
N GLY A 341 -8.38 -18.09 0.93
CA GLY A 341 -6.97 -18.31 1.14
C GLY A 341 -6.53 -19.70 0.71
N LEU A 342 -5.22 -19.92 0.70
CA LEU A 342 -4.64 -21.24 0.41
C LEU A 342 -4.86 -22.24 1.54
N LEU A 343 -4.96 -21.77 2.78
CA LEU A 343 -5.31 -22.60 3.92
C LEU A 343 -6.81 -22.89 3.93
N SER A 344 -7.20 -24.05 4.44
CA SER A 344 -8.60 -24.39 4.69
C SER A 344 -9.22 -23.37 5.64
N ASN A 345 -10.51 -23.06 5.42
CA ASN A 345 -11.27 -22.12 6.26
C ASN A 345 -10.71 -20.70 6.37
N GLU A 346 -9.65 -20.33 5.62
CA GLU A 346 -9.19 -18.95 5.47
C GLU A 346 -9.96 -18.28 4.36
N ASN A 347 -10.67 -17.20 4.66
CA ASN A 347 -11.40 -16.42 3.67
C ASN A 347 -11.75 -15.01 4.12
N GLN A 348 -12.05 -14.14 3.15
CA GLN A 348 -12.59 -12.81 3.39
C GLN A 348 -13.73 -12.53 2.44
N THR A 349 -14.87 -12.09 2.99
CA THR A 349 -16.00 -11.57 2.21
C THR A 349 -16.18 -10.09 2.51
N ARG A 350 -16.24 -9.26 1.47
CA ARG A 350 -16.41 -7.81 1.57
C ARG A 350 -17.59 -7.35 0.71
N TYR A 351 -18.51 -6.63 1.33
CA TYR A 351 -19.60 -5.91 0.69
C TYR A 351 -19.30 -4.42 0.74
N GLY A 352 -19.40 -3.74 -0.37
CA GLY A 352 -19.15 -2.31 -0.47
C GLY A 352 -20.25 -1.57 -1.19
N MET A 353 -20.50 -0.35 -0.74
CA MET A 353 -21.40 0.60 -1.39
C MET A 353 -20.73 1.97 -1.41
N ARG A 354 -20.81 2.66 -2.55
CA ARG A 354 -20.38 4.07 -2.69
C ARG A 354 -21.50 4.90 -3.28
N PHE A 355 -21.61 6.12 -2.79
CA PHE A 355 -22.56 7.09 -3.28
C PHE A 355 -21.91 8.48 -3.33
N ASN A 356 -21.80 9.05 -4.52
CA ASN A 356 -21.29 10.39 -4.75
C ASN A 356 -22.36 11.22 -5.47
N VAL A 357 -22.69 12.38 -4.93
CA VAL A 357 -23.64 13.32 -5.51
C VAL A 357 -23.10 14.74 -5.48
N ASP A 358 -23.23 15.43 -6.58
CA ASP A 358 -22.95 16.86 -6.71
C ASP A 358 -24.23 17.57 -7.19
N TYR A 359 -24.69 18.60 -6.46
CA TYR A 359 -25.89 19.35 -6.79
C TYR A 359 -25.59 20.84 -6.88
N GLN A 360 -25.78 21.42 -8.07
CA GLN A 360 -25.67 22.83 -8.35
C GLN A 360 -27.01 23.54 -8.02
N ILE A 361 -27.16 24.04 -6.80
CA ILE A 361 -28.39 24.70 -6.32
C ILE A 361 -28.62 26.01 -7.10
N ARG A 362 -27.55 26.80 -7.20
CA ARG A 362 -27.48 28.06 -7.96
C ARG A 362 -26.13 28.07 -8.72
N LYS A 363 -25.97 28.98 -9.69
CA LYS A 363 -24.70 29.13 -10.42
C LYS A 363 -23.49 29.38 -9.48
N TRP A 364 -23.76 29.91 -8.29
CA TRP A 364 -22.77 30.29 -7.30
C TRP A 364 -22.83 29.43 -6.01
N VAL A 365 -23.77 28.45 -5.88
CA VAL A 365 -23.87 27.54 -4.73
C VAL A 365 -23.93 26.11 -5.22
N LYS A 366 -22.98 25.30 -4.77
CA LYS A 366 -22.91 23.87 -4.99
C LYS A 366 -22.83 23.14 -3.65
N ILE A 367 -23.56 22.06 -3.51
CA ILE A 367 -23.41 21.10 -2.40
C ILE A 367 -23.06 19.75 -2.98
N GLY A 368 -22.39 18.96 -2.20
CA GLY A 368 -22.12 17.58 -2.59
C GLY A 368 -21.89 16.69 -1.40
N ALA A 369 -22.03 15.41 -1.65
CA ALA A 369 -21.72 14.36 -0.70
C ALA A 369 -20.94 13.25 -1.38
N SER A 370 -20.06 12.61 -0.63
CA SER A 370 -19.35 11.38 -1.01
C SER A 370 -19.37 10.44 0.17
N SER A 371 -19.87 9.24 -0.01
CA SER A 371 -19.92 8.23 1.07
C SER A 371 -19.49 6.89 0.56
N ALA A 372 -18.82 6.13 1.43
CA ALA A 372 -18.49 4.74 1.25
C ALA A 372 -18.87 3.98 2.52
N LEU A 373 -19.53 2.85 2.36
CA LEU A 373 -19.82 1.90 3.41
C LEU A 373 -19.26 0.56 3.01
N THR A 374 -18.51 -0.08 3.92
CA THR A 374 -17.94 -1.41 3.69
C THR A 374 -18.22 -2.29 4.89
N TYR A 375 -18.66 -3.51 4.64
CA TYR A 375 -18.80 -4.56 5.63
C TYR A 375 -17.93 -5.74 5.24
N THR A 376 -17.01 -6.13 6.13
CA THR A 376 -16.04 -7.20 5.90
C THR A 376 -16.17 -8.28 6.96
N ILE A 377 -16.17 -9.53 6.51
CA ILE A 377 -16.05 -10.72 7.36
C ILE A 377 -14.76 -11.41 6.95
N LYS A 378 -13.80 -11.53 7.86
CA LYS A 378 -12.52 -12.22 7.65
C LYS A 378 -12.41 -13.37 8.62
N ASN A 379 -12.18 -14.58 8.12
CA ASN A 379 -11.79 -15.74 8.90
C ASN A 379 -10.29 -15.98 8.66
N SER A 380 -9.49 -15.95 9.71
CA SER A 380 -8.03 -16.08 9.66
C SER A 380 -7.59 -17.40 10.27
N ARG A 381 -6.45 -17.92 9.81
CA ARG A 381 -5.77 -19.09 10.37
C ARG A 381 -4.51 -18.69 11.15
N GLY A 382 -3.99 -19.62 11.94
CA GLY A 382 -2.74 -19.45 12.66
C GLY A 382 -1.57 -19.23 11.71
N LYS A 383 -0.68 -18.31 12.05
CA LYS A 383 0.50 -18.02 11.20
C LYS A 383 1.52 -19.15 11.19
N ASN A 384 1.51 -20.01 12.20
CA ASN A 384 2.54 -21.05 12.41
C ASN A 384 2.30 -22.32 11.58
N ILE A 385 1.14 -22.46 10.92
CA ILE A 385 0.79 -23.72 10.24
C ILE A 385 1.81 -24.11 9.17
N PHE A 386 2.31 -23.13 8.37
CA PHE A 386 3.34 -23.41 7.37
C PHE A 386 4.67 -23.82 8.00
N THR A 387 5.13 -23.10 9.02
CA THR A 387 6.37 -23.42 9.73
C THR A 387 6.30 -24.81 10.34
N LYS A 388 5.18 -25.14 10.97
CA LYS A 388 4.98 -26.46 11.59
C LYS A 388 4.88 -27.56 10.55
N SER A 389 4.18 -27.34 9.45
CA SER A 389 4.07 -28.31 8.36
C SER A 389 5.44 -28.63 7.72
N LEU A 390 6.35 -27.66 7.67
CA LEU A 390 7.70 -27.88 7.12
C LEU A 390 8.64 -28.61 8.05
N THR A 391 8.47 -28.48 9.36
CA THR A 391 9.33 -29.07 10.36
C THR A 391 8.75 -30.32 11.02
N ALA A 392 7.47 -30.62 10.74
CA ALA A 392 6.81 -31.81 11.29
C ALA A 392 7.43 -33.09 10.76
N PHE A 393 7.40 -34.14 11.60
CA PHE A 393 7.89 -35.47 11.26
C PHE A 393 7.13 -35.99 10.03
N PRO A 394 7.82 -36.51 8.99
CA PRO A 394 7.16 -36.79 7.70
C PRO A 394 6.56 -38.21 7.58
N LEU A 395 6.47 -38.95 8.67
CA LEU A 395 5.89 -40.29 8.71
C LEU A 395 4.73 -40.35 9.70
N GLY A 396 3.68 -41.11 9.40
CA GLY A 396 2.56 -41.33 10.30
C GLY A 396 1.22 -41.32 9.58
N LYS A 397 0.14 -41.15 10.33
CA LYS A 397 -1.24 -41.09 9.81
C LYS A 397 -1.88 -39.76 10.18
N PRO A 398 -2.06 -38.82 9.22
CA PRO A 398 -2.70 -37.55 9.51
C PRO A 398 -4.19 -37.68 9.84
N TYR A 399 -4.83 -38.76 9.36
CA TYR A 399 -6.25 -39.04 9.54
C TYR A 399 -6.49 -40.44 10.09
N ASP A 400 -7.58 -40.61 10.86
CA ASP A 400 -8.09 -41.92 11.27
C ASP A 400 -8.82 -42.64 10.10
N ASP A 401 -9.26 -43.86 10.35
CA ASP A 401 -9.97 -44.66 9.33
C ASP A 401 -11.35 -44.09 8.94
N ASN A 402 -11.89 -43.12 9.69
CA ASN A 402 -13.12 -42.40 9.41
C ASN A 402 -12.87 -41.07 8.68
N GLY A 403 -11.61 -40.66 8.47
CA GLY A 403 -11.22 -39.43 7.85
C GLY A 403 -11.13 -38.22 8.80
N ASN A 404 -11.19 -38.44 10.13
CA ASN A 404 -10.96 -37.38 11.11
C ASN A 404 -9.48 -37.14 11.30
N ILE A 405 -9.12 -35.90 11.58
CA ILE A 405 -7.72 -35.51 11.85
C ILE A 405 -7.25 -36.13 13.17
N ASN A 406 -6.14 -36.87 13.14
CA ASN A 406 -5.48 -37.35 14.35
C ASN A 406 -4.80 -36.21 15.08
N VAL A 407 -5.06 -36.06 16.38
CA VAL A 407 -4.36 -35.08 17.22
C VAL A 407 -2.87 -35.41 17.30
N GLU A 408 -2.57 -36.67 17.55
CA GLU A 408 -1.23 -37.27 17.49
C GLU A 408 -1.19 -38.19 16.28
N PHE A 409 -0.39 -37.82 15.27
CA PHE A 409 -0.36 -38.54 13.98
C PHE A 409 0.68 -39.68 13.97
N ILE A 410 1.61 -39.63 14.92
CA ILE A 410 2.57 -40.65 15.29
C ILE A 410 3.01 -40.39 16.73
N GLU A 411 3.57 -41.42 17.38
CA GLU A 411 3.96 -41.36 18.78
C GLU A 411 4.84 -40.14 19.11
N GLY A 412 4.34 -39.28 20.01
CA GLY A 412 5.01 -38.08 20.49
C GLY A 412 4.91 -36.84 19.55
N GLU A 413 4.28 -36.98 18.37
CA GLU A 413 4.22 -35.90 17.40
C GLU A 413 2.77 -35.44 17.16
N THR A 414 2.54 -34.15 17.35
CA THR A 414 1.21 -33.53 17.24
C THR A 414 0.96 -32.97 15.84
N SER A 415 -0.25 -33.19 15.35
CA SER A 415 -0.67 -32.74 14.02
C SER A 415 -0.61 -31.21 13.88
N PRO A 416 0.01 -30.68 12.80
CA PRO A 416 -0.06 -29.26 12.47
C PRO A 416 -1.48 -28.81 12.08
N PHE A 417 -2.43 -29.72 11.89
CA PHE A 417 -3.82 -29.44 11.48
C PHE A 417 -4.82 -29.37 12.63
N GLY A 418 -4.39 -29.29 13.87
CA GLY A 418 -5.30 -29.15 14.99
C GLY A 418 -6.32 -28.00 14.82
N ASP A 419 -5.93 -26.94 14.13
CA ASP A 419 -6.82 -25.80 13.80
C ASP A 419 -7.94 -26.16 12.83
N GLU A 420 -7.83 -27.22 12.05
CA GLU A 420 -8.84 -27.66 11.08
C GLU A 420 -9.82 -28.69 11.67
N MET A 421 -9.56 -29.20 12.87
CA MET A 421 -10.49 -30.06 13.59
C MET A 421 -11.77 -29.28 13.94
N GLU A 422 -12.89 -29.98 13.93
CA GLU A 422 -14.19 -29.36 14.19
C GLU A 422 -14.23 -28.62 15.53
N ASN A 423 -14.59 -27.34 15.50
CA ASN A 423 -14.71 -26.47 16.67
C ASN A 423 -13.43 -26.28 17.51
N GLN A 424 -12.23 -26.66 17.00
CA GLN A 424 -10.98 -26.46 17.73
C GLN A 424 -10.35 -25.08 17.52
N TYR A 425 -10.63 -24.41 16.39
CA TYR A 425 -10.09 -23.08 16.15
C TYR A 425 -11.07 -22.18 15.38
N ALA A 426 -11.23 -20.98 15.86
CA ALA A 426 -11.93 -19.91 15.15
C ALA A 426 -11.24 -18.58 15.40
N ASN A 427 -11.04 -17.79 14.36
CA ASN A 427 -10.55 -16.41 14.43
C ASN A 427 -11.28 -15.58 13.38
N GLN A 428 -12.40 -14.98 13.78
CA GLN A 428 -13.28 -14.22 12.91
C GLN A 428 -13.27 -12.75 13.27
N THR A 429 -12.97 -11.92 12.29
CA THR A 429 -13.08 -10.46 12.38
C THR A 429 -14.23 -9.97 11.50
N ARG A 430 -15.14 -9.20 12.09
CA ARG A 430 -16.21 -8.48 11.38
C ARG A 430 -15.95 -6.99 11.51
N THR A 431 -15.83 -6.30 10.39
CA THR A 431 -15.55 -4.86 10.38
C THR A 431 -16.60 -4.14 9.57
N THR A 432 -17.20 -3.11 10.17
CA THR A 432 -18.03 -2.12 9.49
C THR A 432 -17.23 -0.83 9.41
N TYR A 433 -17.00 -0.35 8.21
CA TYR A 433 -16.30 0.89 7.95
C TYR A 433 -17.19 1.83 7.14
N ALA A 434 -17.35 3.06 7.59
CA ALA A 434 -18.06 4.09 6.86
C ALA A 434 -17.19 5.35 6.77
N ASN A 435 -17.12 5.91 5.55
CA ASN A 435 -16.50 7.19 5.28
C ASN A 435 -17.55 8.10 4.63
N ILE A 436 -17.92 9.17 5.30
CA ILE A 436 -18.98 10.09 4.88
C ILE A 436 -18.38 11.49 4.81
N ASN A 437 -18.53 12.13 3.66
CA ASN A 437 -18.04 13.46 3.41
C ASN A 437 -19.17 14.31 2.81
N GLY A 438 -19.43 15.47 3.39
CA GLY A 438 -20.35 16.47 2.88
C GLY A 438 -19.66 17.81 2.70
N TYR A 439 -19.98 18.53 1.63
CA TYR A 439 -19.43 19.87 1.41
C TYR A 439 -20.44 20.87 0.87
N LEU A 440 -20.19 22.12 1.22
CA LEU A 440 -20.81 23.31 0.65
C LEU A 440 -19.74 24.14 -0.05
N GLU A 441 -19.97 24.49 -1.30
CA GLU A 441 -19.08 25.36 -2.08
C GLU A 441 -19.85 26.57 -2.56
N ILE A 442 -19.32 27.76 -2.29
CA ILE A 442 -19.89 29.06 -2.63
C ILE A 442 -18.90 29.82 -3.50
N THR A 443 -19.32 30.22 -4.69
CA THR A 443 -18.52 31.01 -5.66
C THR A 443 -19.19 32.39 -5.92
N PRO A 444 -19.10 33.31 -4.95
CA PRO A 444 -19.89 34.57 -5.00
C PRO A 444 -19.43 35.50 -6.10
N LEU A 445 -18.15 35.43 -6.45
CA LEU A 445 -17.50 36.25 -7.47
C LEU A 445 -16.63 35.37 -8.36
N LYS A 446 -16.36 35.85 -9.59
CA LYS A 446 -15.45 35.16 -10.51
C LYS A 446 -14.06 35.01 -9.86
N GLY A 447 -13.61 33.78 -9.75
CA GLY A 447 -12.31 33.43 -9.17
C GLY A 447 -12.31 33.26 -7.66
N LEU A 448 -13.33 33.73 -6.91
CA LEU A 448 -13.42 33.53 -5.46
C LEU A 448 -14.31 32.30 -5.17
N SER A 449 -13.79 31.34 -4.43
CA SER A 449 -14.53 30.18 -3.92
C SER A 449 -14.27 29.96 -2.43
N PHE A 450 -15.34 29.70 -1.72
CA PHE A 450 -15.28 29.20 -0.34
C PHE A 450 -15.90 27.82 -0.29
N ARG A 451 -15.16 26.86 0.25
CA ARG A 451 -15.64 25.49 0.47
C ARG A 451 -15.51 25.12 1.94
N SER A 452 -16.62 24.75 2.54
CA SER A 452 -16.66 24.14 3.87
C SER A 452 -17.00 22.66 3.70
N GLN A 453 -16.19 21.77 4.27
CA GLN A 453 -16.30 20.33 4.14
C GLN A 453 -16.20 19.69 5.51
N ILE A 454 -17.14 18.79 5.81
CA ILE A 454 -17.07 17.93 6.99
C ILE A 454 -17.01 16.48 6.54
N SER A 455 -16.05 15.76 7.10
CA SER A 455 -15.80 14.35 6.80
C SER A 455 -15.82 13.54 8.10
N THR A 456 -16.45 12.38 8.09
CA THR A 456 -16.53 11.49 9.24
C THR A 456 -16.12 10.09 8.81
N THR A 457 -15.26 9.46 9.61
CA THR A 457 -14.90 8.06 9.47
C THR A 457 -15.38 7.30 10.69
N LEU A 458 -16.12 6.22 10.47
CA LEU A 458 -16.58 5.29 11.49
C LEU A 458 -15.95 3.93 11.23
N ASN A 459 -15.38 3.33 12.26
CA ASN A 459 -14.81 1.99 12.19
C ASN A 459 -15.29 1.18 13.41
N SER A 460 -16.04 0.13 13.16
CA SER A 460 -16.48 -0.80 14.20
C SER A 460 -15.98 -2.20 13.83
N SER A 461 -15.14 -2.77 14.68
CA SER A 461 -14.56 -4.08 14.48
C SER A 461 -14.81 -4.99 15.69
N ARG A 462 -15.30 -6.19 15.45
CA ARG A 462 -15.37 -7.27 16.40
C ARG A 462 -14.49 -8.41 15.94
N ASN A 463 -13.46 -8.75 16.71
CA ASN A 463 -12.69 -9.96 16.56
C ASN A 463 -13.10 -10.96 17.64
N GLY A 464 -13.53 -12.15 17.23
CA GLY A 464 -13.78 -13.29 18.09
C GLY A 464 -12.76 -14.38 17.79
N GLN A 465 -12.07 -14.88 18.80
CA GLN A 465 -11.11 -15.98 18.67
C GLN A 465 -11.42 -17.08 19.70
N TYR A 466 -11.32 -18.30 19.24
CA TYR A 466 -11.39 -19.51 20.06
C TYR A 466 -10.19 -20.39 19.75
N ILE A 467 -9.59 -20.94 20.80
CA ILE A 467 -8.41 -21.81 20.76
C ILE A 467 -8.74 -23.00 21.63
N GLY A 468 -9.06 -24.12 21.02
CA GLY A 468 -9.32 -25.40 21.67
C GLY A 468 -8.01 -26.06 22.11
N GLU A 469 -8.12 -27.06 22.98
CA GLU A 469 -6.97 -27.80 23.53
C GLU A 469 -6.18 -28.53 22.43
N HIS A 470 -6.87 -29.03 21.41
CA HIS A 470 -6.29 -29.78 20.29
C HIS A 470 -5.93 -28.92 19.08
N SER A 471 -6.22 -27.61 19.13
CA SER A 471 -5.72 -26.70 18.11
C SER A 471 -4.20 -26.63 18.12
N LEU A 472 -3.58 -26.30 17.00
CA LEU A 472 -2.13 -26.13 16.92
C LEU A 472 -1.61 -25.15 18.00
N GLN A 473 -2.27 -24.00 18.15
CA GLN A 473 -1.89 -23.02 19.15
C GLN A 473 -2.17 -23.49 20.60
N GLY A 474 -3.23 -24.30 20.81
CA GLY A 474 -3.54 -24.88 22.11
C GLY A 474 -2.45 -25.83 22.57
N VAL A 475 -2.05 -26.73 21.68
CA VAL A 475 -0.95 -27.70 21.94
C VAL A 475 0.38 -26.97 22.13
N GLU A 476 0.76 -26.02 21.28
CA GLU A 476 2.01 -25.28 21.41
C GLU A 476 2.14 -24.51 22.72
N ASN A 477 1.02 -23.97 23.24
CA ASN A 477 1.00 -23.25 24.50
C ASN A 477 0.73 -24.15 25.71
N GLY A 478 0.55 -25.45 25.51
CA GLY A 478 0.25 -26.41 26.59
C GLY A 478 -1.07 -26.09 27.30
N TYR A 479 -2.10 -25.68 26.57
CA TYR A 479 -3.40 -25.36 27.14
C TYR A 479 -4.12 -26.63 27.59
N SER A 480 -4.47 -26.68 28.88
CA SER A 480 -5.28 -27.75 29.48
C SER A 480 -6.79 -27.44 29.47
N ALA A 481 -7.18 -26.37 28.84
CA ALA A 481 -8.57 -25.94 28.68
C ALA A 481 -8.68 -24.94 27.54
N PRO A 482 -9.79 -24.91 26.79
CA PRO A 482 -9.96 -24.00 25.68
C PRO A 482 -9.98 -22.52 26.11
N TYR A 483 -9.53 -21.64 25.24
CA TYR A 483 -9.52 -20.19 25.42
C TYR A 483 -10.44 -19.50 24.42
N ALA A 484 -11.23 -18.55 24.91
CA ALA A 484 -12.04 -17.67 24.09
C ALA A 484 -11.71 -16.20 24.32
N TYR A 485 -11.67 -15.44 23.25
CA TYR A 485 -11.38 -14.00 23.24
C TYR A 485 -12.43 -13.26 22.43
N ILE A 486 -12.85 -12.10 22.91
CA ILE A 486 -13.59 -11.13 22.11
C ILE A 486 -12.96 -9.76 22.27
N ASN A 487 -12.55 -9.17 21.16
CA ASN A 487 -12.07 -7.80 21.10
C ASN A 487 -13.06 -6.98 20.27
N ASN A 488 -13.68 -5.97 20.88
CA ASN A 488 -14.48 -4.99 20.19
C ASN A 488 -13.71 -3.67 20.15
N ASN A 489 -13.58 -3.11 18.96
CA ASN A 489 -12.99 -1.80 18.75
C ASN A 489 -14.01 -0.91 18.04
N TYR A 490 -14.25 0.25 18.59
CA TYR A 490 -15.08 1.29 18.00
C TYR A 490 -14.27 2.56 17.90
N GLY A 491 -14.12 3.06 16.68
CA GLY A 491 -13.43 4.30 16.41
C GLY A 491 -14.27 5.23 15.56
N TYR A 492 -14.25 6.51 15.89
CA TYR A 492 -14.74 7.52 14.98
C TYR A 492 -13.78 8.70 14.91
N SER A 493 -13.77 9.33 13.77
CA SER A 493 -13.06 10.59 13.59
C SER A 493 -13.88 11.52 12.74
N TYR A 494 -13.70 12.82 12.94
CA TYR A 494 -14.23 13.82 12.04
C TYR A 494 -13.16 14.86 11.73
N LEU A 495 -13.24 15.38 10.52
CA LEU A 495 -12.39 16.45 10.00
C LEU A 495 -13.28 17.53 9.43
N TRP A 496 -13.08 18.76 9.87
CA TRP A 496 -13.78 19.93 9.35
C TRP A 496 -12.78 20.89 8.71
N ASP A 497 -12.84 20.97 7.40
CA ASP A 497 -11.98 21.84 6.60
C ASP A 497 -12.78 23.04 6.05
N ASN A 498 -12.22 24.22 6.13
CA ASN A 498 -12.71 25.42 5.47
C ASN A 498 -11.63 25.96 4.57
N VAL A 499 -11.94 26.10 3.29
CA VAL A 499 -10.99 26.48 2.24
C VAL A 499 -11.50 27.70 1.51
N LEU A 500 -10.75 28.78 1.57
CA LEU A 500 -10.99 30.01 0.79
C LEU A 500 -9.96 30.08 -0.33
N THR A 501 -10.38 30.09 -1.58
CA THR A 501 -9.49 30.21 -2.74
C THR A 501 -9.88 31.44 -3.58
N TYR A 502 -8.89 32.24 -3.92
CA TYR A 502 -9.07 33.41 -4.83
C TYR A 502 -8.09 33.31 -5.99
N LYS A 503 -8.64 33.13 -7.20
CA LYS A 503 -7.89 33.08 -8.48
C LYS A 503 -8.13 34.35 -9.25
N PHE A 504 -7.08 35.13 -9.54
CA PHE A 504 -7.19 36.38 -10.24
C PHE A 504 -5.96 36.67 -11.11
N GLU A 505 -6.13 37.54 -12.09
CA GLU A 505 -5.08 37.99 -12.99
C GLU A 505 -5.01 39.53 -12.88
N PRO A 506 -4.13 40.07 -11.99
CA PRO A 506 -4.04 41.48 -11.76
C PRO A 506 -3.56 42.27 -12.98
N LEU A 507 -2.67 41.64 -13.76
CA LEU A 507 -2.14 42.16 -15.03
C LEU A 507 -2.08 40.98 -16.02
N ARG A 508 -2.17 41.26 -17.31
CA ARG A 508 -2.10 40.23 -18.36
C ARG A 508 -0.85 39.36 -18.19
N GLY A 509 -1.05 38.05 -18.12
CA GLY A 509 0.01 37.09 -17.94
C GLY A 509 0.42 36.83 -16.48
N HIS A 510 -0.12 37.55 -15.50
CA HIS A 510 0.17 37.37 -14.07
C HIS A 510 -0.99 36.62 -13.39
N LYS A 511 -0.94 35.32 -13.37
CA LYS A 511 -1.97 34.47 -12.73
C LYS A 511 -1.59 34.22 -11.26
N VAL A 512 -2.48 34.64 -10.37
CA VAL A 512 -2.30 34.48 -8.90
C VAL A 512 -3.41 33.60 -8.35
N THR A 513 -3.04 32.63 -7.51
CA THR A 513 -3.98 31.85 -6.72
C THR A 513 -3.58 31.92 -5.25
N LEU A 514 -4.45 32.48 -4.42
CA LEU A 514 -4.34 32.50 -2.98
C LEU A 514 -5.26 31.44 -2.38
N THR A 515 -4.78 30.62 -1.46
CA THR A 515 -5.61 29.63 -0.76
C THR A 515 -5.34 29.73 0.73
N GLY A 516 -6.39 29.98 1.51
CA GLY A 516 -6.38 29.89 2.97
C GLY A 516 -7.16 28.68 3.43
N VAL A 517 -6.63 27.96 4.42
CA VAL A 517 -7.24 26.75 4.97
C VAL A 517 -7.29 26.83 6.47
N THR A 518 -8.43 26.45 7.07
CA THR A 518 -8.54 26.11 8.48
C THR A 518 -9.03 24.69 8.58
N SER A 519 -8.42 23.89 9.45
CA SER A 519 -8.72 22.47 9.58
C SER A 519 -8.77 22.09 11.06
N TYR A 520 -9.83 21.39 11.46
CA TYR A 520 -9.96 20.81 12.78
C TYR A 520 -10.28 19.32 12.67
N SER A 521 -9.52 18.50 13.36
CA SER A 521 -9.79 17.07 13.42
C SER A 521 -9.88 16.57 14.86
N HIS A 522 -10.79 15.61 15.05
CA HIS A 522 -10.96 14.87 16.29
C HIS A 522 -11.02 13.38 15.97
N GLY A 523 -10.33 12.58 16.76
CA GLY A 523 -10.37 11.12 16.69
C GLY A 523 -10.57 10.54 18.07
N GLN A 524 -11.42 9.53 18.16
CA GLN A 524 -11.71 8.78 19.39
C GLN A 524 -11.70 7.29 19.07
N SER A 525 -11.18 6.50 20.01
CA SER A 525 -11.19 5.04 19.95
C SER A 525 -11.53 4.45 21.29
N ASP A 526 -12.51 3.54 21.28
CA ASP A 526 -12.92 2.73 22.43
C ASP A 526 -12.64 1.26 22.11
N SER A 527 -12.05 0.53 23.03
CA SER A 527 -11.84 -0.89 22.89
C SER A 527 -12.19 -1.66 24.14
N ASN A 528 -12.78 -2.83 23.95
CA ASN A 528 -13.14 -3.75 25.01
C ASN A 528 -12.60 -5.14 24.69
N ASN A 529 -11.86 -5.73 25.64
CA ASN A 529 -11.32 -7.06 25.52
C ASN A 529 -11.90 -7.94 26.63
N MET A 530 -12.45 -9.07 26.22
CA MET A 530 -13.01 -10.09 27.13
C MET A 530 -12.25 -11.40 26.92
N ARG A 531 -11.95 -12.11 27.99
CA ARG A 531 -11.27 -13.42 27.97
C ARG A 531 -11.96 -14.38 28.92
N ALA A 532 -12.11 -15.63 28.47
CA ALA A 532 -12.56 -16.73 29.29
C ALA A 532 -11.87 -18.04 28.87
N SER A 533 -11.78 -19.00 29.77
CA SER A 533 -11.30 -20.35 29.44
C SER A 533 -12.13 -21.41 30.12
N GLY A 534 -12.02 -22.66 29.63
CA GLY A 534 -12.74 -23.80 30.20
C GLY A 534 -14.22 -23.79 29.84
N GLN A 535 -14.56 -23.44 28.61
CA GLN A 535 -15.90 -23.68 28.09
C GLN A 535 -16.18 -25.17 28.08
N PRO A 536 -17.35 -25.62 28.52
CA PRO A 536 -17.67 -27.06 28.63
C PRO A 536 -17.92 -27.74 27.28
N LEU A 537 -18.14 -26.97 26.24
CA LEU A 537 -18.37 -27.45 24.86
C LEU A 537 -17.61 -26.59 23.88
N ASP A 538 -16.79 -27.19 23.03
CA ASP A 538 -16.04 -26.51 21.97
C ASP A 538 -16.95 -25.82 20.95
N SER A 539 -18.14 -26.36 20.72
CA SER A 539 -19.14 -25.75 19.82
C SER A 539 -19.61 -24.34 20.21
N TYR A 540 -19.39 -23.94 21.47
CA TYR A 540 -19.65 -22.56 21.91
C TYR A 540 -18.70 -21.56 21.30
N LEU A 541 -17.47 -21.99 20.95
CA LEU A 541 -16.43 -21.11 20.45
C LEU A 541 -16.28 -19.87 21.33
N PHE A 542 -16.25 -18.67 20.74
CA PHE A 542 -16.24 -17.39 21.44
C PHE A 542 -17.65 -16.79 21.65
N TYR A 543 -18.73 -17.49 21.27
CA TYR A 543 -20.08 -16.91 21.37
C TYR A 543 -20.68 -16.97 22.76
N ASN A 544 -20.21 -17.86 23.63
CA ASN A 544 -20.72 -17.98 25.01
C ASN A 544 -19.59 -17.84 26.03
N MET A 545 -19.10 -16.60 26.22
CA MET A 545 -18.05 -16.27 27.21
C MET A 545 -18.47 -16.55 28.66
N ALA A 546 -19.79 -16.55 28.93
CA ALA A 546 -20.30 -16.76 30.27
C ALA A 546 -20.16 -18.19 30.76
N SER A 547 -20.08 -19.18 29.85
CA SER A 547 -19.94 -20.61 30.16
C SER A 547 -18.53 -21.00 30.61
N GLY A 548 -17.50 -20.15 30.40
CA GLY A 548 -16.14 -20.43 30.81
C GLY A 548 -16.01 -20.53 32.32
N ILE A 549 -15.30 -21.56 32.81
CA ILE A 549 -15.06 -21.80 34.23
C ILE A 549 -14.21 -20.70 34.82
N THR A 550 -13.14 -20.29 34.10
CA THR A 550 -12.26 -19.20 34.50
C THR A 550 -12.51 -17.99 33.61
N LYS A 551 -12.86 -16.84 34.23
CA LYS A 551 -13.04 -15.57 33.55
C LYS A 551 -11.84 -14.66 33.88
N TYR A 552 -10.97 -14.44 32.86
CA TYR A 552 -9.74 -13.65 33.06
C TYR A 552 -9.96 -12.14 33.08
N GLY A 553 -11.22 -11.70 33.02
CA GLY A 553 -11.58 -10.30 33.16
C GLY A 553 -11.98 -9.60 31.88
N VAL A 554 -12.50 -8.41 32.10
CA VAL A 554 -12.87 -7.46 31.05
C VAL A 554 -11.88 -6.29 31.14
N LYS A 555 -11.27 -5.92 30.01
CA LYS A 555 -10.44 -4.71 29.91
C LYS A 555 -11.10 -3.75 28.94
N SER A 556 -11.10 -2.48 29.28
CA SER A 556 -11.50 -1.40 28.38
C SER A 556 -10.39 -0.38 28.26
N ASN A 557 -10.30 0.22 27.10
CA ASN A 557 -9.37 1.31 26.83
C ASN A 557 -10.09 2.40 26.05
N TYR A 558 -9.81 3.64 26.38
CA TYR A 558 -10.35 4.82 25.72
C TYR A 558 -9.21 5.76 25.36
N SER A 559 -9.23 6.27 24.14
CA SER A 559 -8.27 7.29 23.71
C SER A 559 -8.92 8.32 22.80
N GLN A 560 -8.47 9.57 22.93
CA GLN A 560 -8.87 10.64 22.01
C GLN A 560 -7.68 11.52 21.65
N SER A 561 -7.73 12.08 20.45
CA SER A 561 -6.75 13.04 19.97
C SER A 561 -7.41 14.13 19.16
N GLN A 562 -6.82 15.32 19.16
CA GLN A 562 -7.30 16.48 18.43
C GLN A 562 -6.14 17.16 17.72
N LYS A 563 -6.41 17.69 16.53
CA LYS A 563 -5.47 18.55 15.79
C LYS A 563 -6.20 19.77 15.26
N MET A 564 -5.53 20.91 15.28
CA MET A 564 -6.01 22.17 14.69
C MET A 564 -4.91 22.72 13.78
N SER A 565 -5.30 23.24 12.63
CA SER A 565 -4.32 23.71 11.64
C SER A 565 -4.81 24.95 10.89
N TYR A 566 -3.85 25.79 10.54
CA TYR A 566 -4.05 26.94 9.66
C TYR A 566 -3.02 26.88 8.54
N ALA A 567 -3.44 27.13 7.29
CA ALA A 567 -2.50 27.16 6.17
C ALA A 567 -2.80 28.32 5.23
N LEU A 568 -1.72 28.86 4.65
CA LEU A 568 -1.78 29.85 3.59
C LEU A 568 -0.89 29.38 2.44
N ARG A 569 -1.42 29.38 1.20
CA ARG A 569 -0.69 29.05 -0.03
C ARG A 569 -0.84 30.17 -1.05
N LEU A 570 0.28 30.56 -1.63
CA LEU A 570 0.36 31.45 -2.78
C LEU A 570 0.91 30.64 -3.96
N ASN A 571 0.19 30.61 -5.08
CA ASN A 571 0.72 30.13 -6.37
C ASN A 571 0.71 31.32 -7.35
N TYR A 572 1.82 31.53 -8.03
CA TYR A 572 2.02 32.60 -9.00
C TYR A 572 2.58 32.02 -10.29
N VAL A 573 1.97 32.36 -11.42
CA VAL A 573 2.42 31.97 -12.74
C VAL A 573 2.53 33.21 -13.61
N TYR A 574 3.71 33.47 -14.17
CA TYR A 574 3.96 34.57 -15.08
C TYR A 574 4.17 34.08 -16.51
N ASN A 575 3.32 34.56 -17.42
CA ASN A 575 3.34 34.23 -18.84
C ASN A 575 3.42 32.74 -19.19
N ASP A 576 2.88 31.88 -18.32
CA ASP A 576 2.97 30.42 -18.42
C ASP A 576 4.42 29.90 -18.47
N LYS A 577 5.40 30.69 -18.06
CA LYS A 577 6.85 30.39 -18.08
C LYS A 577 7.44 30.21 -16.70
N TYR A 578 7.24 31.17 -15.83
CA TYR A 578 7.81 31.21 -14.49
C TYR A 578 6.73 30.91 -13.48
N ILE A 579 6.98 29.93 -12.64
CA ILE A 579 6.04 29.46 -11.65
C ILE A 579 6.71 29.56 -10.27
N ALA A 580 6.01 30.14 -9.32
CA ALA A 580 6.46 30.21 -7.93
C ALA A 580 5.32 29.77 -7.02
N SER A 581 5.61 29.00 -5.99
CA SER A 581 4.68 28.67 -4.93
C SER A 581 5.31 28.88 -3.57
N PHE A 582 4.50 29.37 -2.65
CA PHE A 582 4.87 29.47 -1.23
C PHE A 582 3.70 28.95 -0.40
N THR A 583 3.99 28.11 0.57
CA THR A 583 3.01 27.55 1.50
C THR A 583 3.58 27.67 2.91
N THR A 584 2.77 28.12 3.85
CA THR A 584 3.09 28.01 5.27
C THR A 584 1.88 27.42 5.98
N ARG A 585 2.15 26.52 6.93
CA ARG A 585 1.13 25.87 7.73
C ARG A 585 1.55 25.83 9.18
N TRP A 586 0.62 26.06 10.07
CA TRP A 586 0.76 25.92 11.52
C TRP A 586 -0.13 24.77 11.96
N ASP A 587 0.46 23.77 12.60
CA ASP A 587 -0.24 22.61 13.13
C ASP A 587 -0.11 22.56 14.66
N GLY A 588 -1.22 22.26 15.33
CA GLY A 588 -1.27 22.01 16.77
C GLY A 588 -1.82 20.62 17.04
N ALA A 589 -1.17 19.82 17.90
CA ALA A 589 -1.56 18.46 18.24
C ALA A 589 -1.72 18.27 19.75
N SER A 590 -2.82 17.65 20.19
CA SER A 590 -3.16 17.49 21.59
C SER A 590 -2.22 16.57 22.39
N HIS A 591 -1.62 15.57 21.74
CA HIS A 591 -0.77 14.56 22.37
C HIS A 591 0.67 15.04 22.66
N LEU A 592 1.04 16.22 22.13
CA LEU A 592 2.33 16.84 22.44
C LEU A 592 2.28 17.62 23.75
N ALA A 593 3.46 17.86 24.30
CA ALA A 593 3.60 18.53 25.60
C ALA A 593 3.10 19.99 25.57
N SER A 594 2.68 20.48 26.73
CA SER A 594 2.32 21.89 26.89
C SER A 594 3.49 22.80 26.49
N GLY A 595 3.22 23.83 25.68
CA GLY A 595 4.25 24.70 25.11
C GLY A 595 4.90 24.19 23.82
N HIS A 596 4.77 22.90 23.48
CA HIS A 596 5.33 22.27 22.28
C HIS A 596 4.26 21.77 21.29
N LYS A 597 2.98 22.04 21.52
CA LYS A 597 1.86 21.56 20.70
C LYS A 597 1.84 22.17 19.31
N TRP A 598 2.26 23.42 19.17
CA TRP A 598 2.18 24.18 17.92
C TRP A 598 3.52 24.30 17.24
N GLU A 599 3.55 24.11 15.92
CA GLU A 599 4.74 24.30 15.09
C GLU A 599 4.36 24.81 13.69
N SER A 600 5.33 25.48 13.03
CA SER A 600 5.16 26.03 11.69
C SER A 600 5.99 25.28 10.65
N PHE A 601 5.40 25.06 9.48
CA PHE A 601 5.98 24.29 8.38
C PHE A 601 5.93 25.09 7.07
N PRO A 602 6.96 25.95 6.83
CA PRO A 602 7.07 26.70 5.59
C PRO A 602 7.67 25.84 4.46
N ALA A 603 7.21 26.09 3.22
CA ALA A 603 7.75 25.48 2.01
C ALA A 603 7.60 26.43 0.82
N GLY A 604 8.59 26.37 -0.09
CA GLY A 604 8.60 27.15 -1.31
C GLY A 604 9.07 26.33 -2.51
N ALA A 605 8.59 26.65 -3.69
CA ALA A 605 9.07 26.05 -4.94
C ALA A 605 9.06 27.05 -6.08
N LEU A 606 10.00 26.85 -7.01
CA LEU A 606 10.17 27.58 -8.24
C LEU A 606 10.20 26.59 -9.40
N ALA A 607 9.57 26.96 -10.52
CA ALA A 607 9.73 26.22 -11.75
C ALA A 607 9.85 27.17 -12.95
N TRP A 608 10.66 26.77 -13.92
CA TRP A 608 10.88 27.50 -15.15
C TRP A 608 10.61 26.60 -16.35
N ARG A 609 9.61 26.98 -17.15
CA ARG A 609 9.27 26.32 -18.41
C ARG A 609 10.16 26.89 -19.52
N VAL A 610 11.40 26.41 -19.60
CA VAL A 610 12.43 26.86 -20.54
C VAL A 610 11.94 26.72 -21.99
N SER A 611 11.19 25.63 -22.28
CA SER A 611 10.62 25.39 -23.62
C SER A 611 9.65 26.48 -24.11
N GLN A 612 9.13 27.34 -23.22
CA GLN A 612 8.27 28.47 -23.60
C GLN A 612 9.05 29.76 -23.87
N GLU A 613 10.37 29.72 -23.74
CA GLU A 613 11.21 30.88 -24.03
C GLU A 613 11.39 31.07 -25.58
N PRO A 614 11.49 32.33 -26.04
CA PRO A 614 11.66 32.63 -27.47
C PRO A 614 12.89 31.95 -28.09
N PHE A 615 13.98 31.81 -27.33
CA PHE A 615 15.20 31.18 -27.80
C PHE A 615 15.07 29.66 -28.04
N MET A 616 14.01 29.03 -27.49
CA MET A 616 13.71 27.61 -27.66
C MET A 616 12.75 27.32 -28.85
N GLU A 617 12.33 28.34 -29.59
CA GLU A 617 11.35 28.19 -30.67
C GLU A 617 11.82 27.19 -31.74
N SER A 618 13.12 27.21 -32.06
CA SER A 618 13.74 26.30 -33.04
C SER A 618 13.77 24.83 -32.59
N THR A 619 13.75 24.57 -31.28
CA THR A 619 13.83 23.22 -30.73
C THR A 619 12.45 22.57 -30.55
N LYS A 620 11.36 23.30 -30.63
CA LYS A 620 10.01 22.81 -30.37
C LYS A 620 9.61 21.58 -31.19
N LYS A 621 10.18 21.38 -32.37
CA LYS A 621 9.91 20.22 -33.21
C LYS A 621 10.39 18.90 -32.62
N TRP A 622 11.44 18.93 -31.79
CA TRP A 622 12.00 17.73 -31.19
C TRP A 622 12.02 17.79 -29.65
N LEU A 623 12.12 18.96 -29.04
CA LEU A 623 12.05 19.20 -27.58
C LEU A 623 10.89 20.16 -27.30
N ASN A 624 9.70 19.62 -27.08
CA ASN A 624 8.48 20.40 -26.90
C ASN A 624 8.21 20.78 -25.45
N ASN A 625 8.83 20.06 -24.49
CA ASN A 625 8.79 20.40 -23.08
C ASN A 625 10.18 20.32 -22.46
N LEU A 626 10.60 21.39 -21.81
CA LEU A 626 11.75 21.45 -20.90
C LEU A 626 11.35 22.33 -19.74
N LYS A 627 11.22 21.74 -18.54
CA LYS A 627 10.84 22.42 -17.31
C LYS A 627 11.83 22.06 -16.22
N LEU A 628 12.39 23.06 -15.56
CA LEU A 628 13.25 22.93 -14.38
C LEU A 628 12.44 23.21 -13.13
N ARG A 629 12.67 22.45 -12.07
CA ARG A 629 11.96 22.58 -10.78
C ARG A 629 12.97 22.58 -9.63
N LEU A 630 12.71 23.45 -8.67
CA LEU A 630 13.47 23.53 -7.41
C LEU A 630 12.49 23.74 -6.28
N SER A 631 12.55 22.92 -5.25
CA SER A 631 11.74 23.12 -4.05
C SER A 631 12.53 22.88 -2.77
N TYR A 632 12.13 23.62 -1.74
CA TYR A 632 12.58 23.44 -0.37
C TYR A 632 11.42 23.56 0.59
N GLY A 633 11.40 22.75 1.62
CA GLY A 633 10.35 22.85 2.63
C GLY A 633 10.68 22.08 3.90
N ILE A 634 9.91 22.44 4.93
CA ILE A 634 9.96 21.80 6.24
C ILE A 634 8.60 21.13 6.45
N THR A 635 8.63 19.88 6.89
CA THR A 635 7.43 19.12 7.29
C THR A 635 7.64 18.58 8.70
N GLY A 636 6.55 18.41 9.45
CA GLY A 636 6.61 17.87 10.81
C GLY A 636 6.01 16.48 10.89
N ASN A 637 6.41 15.68 11.87
CA ASN A 637 5.79 14.43 12.20
C ASN A 637 5.55 14.35 13.72
N SER A 638 4.39 13.85 14.11
CA SER A 638 4.05 13.51 15.50
C SER A 638 3.35 12.15 15.60
N GLY A 639 3.37 11.39 14.51
CA GLY A 639 2.78 10.05 14.44
C GLY A 639 3.63 9.00 15.14
N GLY A 640 3.01 7.89 15.51
CA GLY A 640 3.68 6.76 16.19
C GLY A 640 3.61 6.84 17.72
N MET A 641 3.27 7.99 18.30
CA MET A 641 3.05 8.15 19.72
C MET A 641 1.57 7.96 20.11
N GLY A 642 1.32 7.41 21.29
CA GLY A 642 -0.03 7.33 21.86
C GLY A 642 -0.60 8.71 22.20
N ALA A 643 -1.93 8.78 22.32
CA ALA A 643 -2.66 10.03 22.59
C ALA A 643 -2.20 10.78 23.85
N TYR A 644 -1.60 10.09 24.81
CA TYR A 644 -1.18 10.61 26.12
C TYR A 644 0.31 10.46 26.40
N SER A 645 1.14 10.29 25.36
CA SER A 645 2.60 10.05 25.51
C SER A 645 3.37 11.18 26.21
N SER A 646 2.82 12.40 26.26
CA SER A 646 3.40 13.51 27.04
C SER A 646 3.07 13.44 28.54
N GLN A 647 2.23 12.49 28.97
CA GLN A 647 1.75 12.36 30.34
C GLN A 647 2.17 11.01 30.92
N THR A 648 2.52 10.98 32.20
CA THR A 648 2.77 9.72 32.91
C THR A 648 1.45 9.11 33.35
N GLY A 649 1.18 7.90 32.89
CA GLY A 649 0.02 7.13 33.33
C GLY A 649 0.29 6.36 34.61
N ALA A 650 -0.76 6.04 35.36
CA ALA A 650 -0.74 5.10 36.46
C ALA A 650 -1.83 4.04 36.26
N ALA A 651 -1.49 2.78 36.53
CA ALA A 651 -2.45 1.68 36.55
C ALA A 651 -2.61 1.16 37.97
N THR A 652 -3.86 0.87 38.34
CA THR A 652 -4.18 0.25 39.62
C THR A 652 -4.13 -1.28 39.41
N TYR A 653 -3.40 -1.94 40.29
CA TYR A 653 -3.27 -3.40 40.27
C TYR A 653 -4.11 -4.05 41.34
N SER A 654 -4.15 -5.39 41.33
CA SER A 654 -4.87 -6.19 42.34
C SER A 654 -4.58 -5.67 43.75
N PRO A 655 -5.60 -5.53 44.58
CA PRO A 655 -5.40 -5.06 45.93
C PRO A 655 -4.44 -5.96 46.71
N VAL A 656 -3.56 -5.36 47.48
CA VAL A 656 -2.62 -6.02 48.37
C VAL A 656 -3.20 -5.92 49.77
N SER A 657 -3.15 -6.98 50.53
CA SER A 657 -3.52 -6.92 51.95
C SER A 657 -2.37 -6.29 52.75
N ILE A 658 -2.63 -5.15 53.38
CA ILE A 658 -1.72 -4.48 54.29
C ILE A 658 -2.45 -4.40 55.65
N ASP A 659 -1.89 -5.05 56.69
CA ASP A 659 -2.49 -5.13 58.03
C ASP A 659 -3.93 -5.71 58.06
N GLY A 660 -4.21 -6.66 57.13
CA GLY A 660 -5.54 -7.25 57.01
C GLY A 660 -6.55 -6.47 56.17
N GLU A 661 -6.20 -5.24 55.72
CA GLU A 661 -7.04 -4.44 54.86
C GLU A 661 -6.57 -4.50 53.38
N LEU A 662 -7.52 -4.52 52.45
CA LEU A 662 -7.23 -4.52 51.02
C LEU A 662 -6.93 -3.08 50.57
N SER A 663 -5.68 -2.84 50.24
CA SER A 663 -5.22 -1.56 49.70
C SER A 663 -4.94 -1.67 48.20
N SER A 664 -5.44 -0.71 47.43
CA SER A 664 -5.10 -0.63 45.97
C SER A 664 -3.68 -0.11 45.80
N VAL A 665 -2.88 -0.86 45.07
CA VAL A 665 -1.53 -0.43 44.70
C VAL A 665 -1.56 0.15 43.31
N SER A 666 -1.06 1.36 43.16
CA SER A 666 -0.89 2.01 41.86
C SER A 666 0.58 1.96 41.43
N GLN A 667 0.80 1.60 40.20
CA GLN A 667 2.13 1.57 39.59
C GLN A 667 2.15 2.48 38.35
N LEU A 668 3.28 3.13 38.12
CA LEU A 668 3.50 3.89 36.91
C LEU A 668 3.46 2.93 35.68
N VAL A 669 2.89 3.38 34.55
CA VAL A 669 2.85 2.62 33.31
C VAL A 669 3.77 3.25 32.27
N SER A 670 4.42 2.40 31.49
CA SER A 670 5.28 2.82 30.38
C SER A 670 4.41 3.27 29.18
N PRO A 671 4.79 4.35 28.44
CA PRO A 671 6.00 5.15 28.67
C PRO A 671 5.84 6.18 29.80
N TYR A 672 6.96 6.52 30.44
CA TYR A 672 7.04 7.65 31.35
C TYR A 672 6.88 8.96 30.57
N GLY A 673 5.95 9.82 30.99
CA GLY A 673 5.61 11.03 30.25
C GLY A 673 6.75 12.03 30.17
N ASN A 674 6.92 12.64 29.00
CA ASN A 674 7.90 13.73 28.79
C ASN A 674 7.18 15.08 28.64
N PRO A 675 7.38 16.05 29.56
CA PRO A 675 6.72 17.34 29.47
C PRO A 675 7.32 18.28 28.40
N SER A 676 8.35 17.86 27.67
CA SER A 676 9.00 18.64 26.59
C SER A 676 8.89 18.00 25.19
N ILE A 677 8.13 16.91 25.06
CA ILE A 677 8.00 16.23 23.77
C ILE A 677 7.29 17.11 22.73
N GLY A 678 7.94 17.30 21.58
CA GLY A 678 7.49 18.16 20.48
C GLY A 678 7.49 17.44 19.14
N TRP A 679 7.53 18.22 18.07
CA TRP A 679 7.50 17.76 16.70
C TRP A 679 8.87 17.26 16.22
N GLU A 680 8.89 16.16 15.49
CA GLU A 680 9.96 15.76 14.59
C GLU A 680 9.89 16.60 13.32
N LYS A 681 11.05 17.06 12.77
CA LYS A 681 11.14 17.99 11.64
C LYS A 681 11.97 17.42 10.51
N THR A 682 11.39 17.35 9.32
CA THR A 682 12.09 16.96 8.09
C THR A 682 12.33 18.18 7.20
N TYR A 683 13.58 18.45 6.87
CA TYR A 683 14.05 19.49 5.95
C TYR A 683 14.39 18.83 4.62
N GLN A 684 13.75 19.25 3.52
CA GLN A 684 13.90 18.59 2.23
C GLN A 684 14.16 19.58 1.10
N TRP A 685 15.22 19.32 0.32
CA TRP A 685 15.44 19.88 -1.01
C TRP A 685 14.99 18.90 -2.08
N ASN A 686 14.46 19.42 -3.18
CA ASN A 686 14.13 18.63 -4.37
C ASN A 686 14.50 19.40 -5.64
N TYR A 687 15.23 18.76 -6.54
CA TYR A 687 15.66 19.26 -7.83
C TYR A 687 15.00 18.38 -8.91
N GLY A 688 14.26 18.98 -9.84
CA GLY A 688 13.51 18.23 -10.84
C GLY A 688 13.71 18.76 -12.25
N VAL A 689 13.67 17.85 -13.23
CA VAL A 689 13.69 18.17 -14.66
C VAL A 689 12.60 17.35 -15.36
N ASP A 690 11.73 18.05 -16.09
CA ASP A 690 10.73 17.40 -16.95
C ASP A 690 11.07 17.68 -18.42
N LEU A 691 11.20 16.60 -19.21
CA LEU A 691 11.54 16.63 -20.64
C LEU A 691 10.41 16.01 -21.46
N GLY A 692 10.07 16.62 -22.59
CA GLY A 692 9.14 16.07 -23.56
C GLY A 692 9.72 16.20 -24.96
N PHE A 693 9.80 15.08 -25.68
CA PHE A 693 10.35 15.03 -27.03
C PHE A 693 9.31 14.55 -28.03
N PHE A 694 9.41 15.03 -29.29
CA PHE A 694 8.63 14.59 -30.44
C PHE A 694 7.12 14.64 -30.18
N ASP A 695 6.62 15.81 -29.80
CA ASP A 695 5.21 16.06 -29.43
C ASP A 695 4.67 15.10 -28.36
N GLY A 696 5.49 14.87 -27.30
CA GLY A 696 5.10 14.04 -26.16
C GLY A 696 5.22 12.53 -26.41
N ARG A 697 5.82 12.10 -27.50
CA ARG A 697 6.10 10.67 -27.72
C ARG A 697 7.09 10.09 -26.70
N ILE A 698 7.97 10.91 -26.16
CA ILE A 698 8.89 10.56 -25.08
C ILE A 698 8.75 11.60 -24.00
N ASN A 699 8.38 11.20 -22.79
CA ASN A 699 8.29 12.04 -21.62
C ASN A 699 9.17 11.46 -20.52
N LEU A 700 10.08 12.26 -20.01
CA LEU A 700 11.01 11.91 -18.95
C LEU A 700 10.84 12.91 -17.80
N SER A 701 10.67 12.41 -16.59
CA SER A 701 10.80 13.19 -15.35
C SER A 701 11.95 12.62 -14.53
N PHE A 702 12.84 13.47 -14.09
CA PHE A 702 13.94 13.15 -13.20
C PHE A 702 13.84 14.04 -11.97
N ASP A 703 13.93 13.44 -10.78
CA ASP A 703 13.98 14.13 -9.50
C ASP A 703 15.20 13.65 -8.68
N TYR A 704 15.95 14.58 -8.08
CA TYR A 704 16.92 14.32 -7.03
C TYR A 704 16.46 15.00 -5.76
N TYR A 705 16.53 14.29 -4.63
CA TYR A 705 16.15 14.83 -3.34
C TYR A 705 17.23 14.61 -2.28
N ASP A 706 17.31 15.54 -1.33
CA ASP A 706 18.13 15.47 -0.12
C ASP A 706 17.26 15.91 1.06
N SER A 707 17.01 14.99 1.99
CA SER A 707 16.19 15.24 3.17
C SER A 707 16.92 14.84 4.45
N LYS A 708 16.72 15.66 5.49
CA LYS A 708 17.25 15.43 6.83
C LYS A 708 16.12 15.55 7.83
N THR A 709 15.95 14.55 8.66
CA THR A 709 14.97 14.56 9.75
C THR A 709 15.71 14.73 11.06
N LYS A 710 15.32 15.74 11.82
CA LYS A 710 15.89 16.11 13.12
C LYS A 710 14.86 16.00 14.21
N ASP A 711 15.35 16.00 15.46
CA ASP A 711 14.50 15.91 16.64
C ASP A 711 13.60 14.66 16.57
N LEU A 712 14.19 13.51 16.18
CA LEU A 712 13.46 12.25 15.99
C LEU A 712 12.68 11.88 17.24
N LEU A 713 11.47 11.39 17.04
CA LEU A 713 10.67 10.79 18.09
C LEU A 713 11.28 9.44 18.47
N PHE A 714 11.98 9.43 19.59
CA PHE A 714 12.72 8.27 20.04
C PHE A 714 12.25 7.78 21.41
N SER A 715 11.91 6.49 21.50
CA SER A 715 11.57 5.83 22.75
C SER A 715 12.84 5.35 23.46
N ARG A 716 13.36 6.18 24.36
CA ARG A 716 14.57 5.90 25.14
C ARG A 716 14.25 5.14 26.40
N THR A 717 14.91 3.99 26.60
CA THR A 717 14.85 3.24 27.85
C THR A 717 15.63 4.00 28.92
N LEU A 718 15.00 4.24 30.07
CA LEU A 718 15.63 4.93 31.18
C LEU A 718 16.66 4.02 31.87
N PRO A 719 17.76 4.55 32.41
CA PRO A 719 18.71 3.75 33.18
C PRO A 719 18.05 3.10 34.39
N VAL A 720 18.47 1.89 34.76
CA VAL A 720 18.01 1.20 35.98
C VAL A 720 18.24 2.06 37.22
N THR A 721 19.34 2.83 37.24
CA THR A 721 19.70 3.76 38.32
C THR A 721 18.71 4.90 38.51
N SER A 722 17.80 5.15 37.54
CA SER A 722 16.72 6.13 37.71
C SER A 722 15.66 5.70 38.71
N ALA A 723 15.65 4.42 39.10
CA ALA A 723 14.62 3.74 39.89
C ALA A 723 13.20 3.82 39.28
N ILE A 724 13.05 4.29 38.05
CA ILE A 724 11.77 4.36 37.32
C ILE A 724 11.60 3.05 36.56
N THR A 725 10.92 2.10 37.20
CA THR A 725 10.70 0.76 36.65
C THR A 725 9.21 0.41 36.65
N ALA A 726 8.82 -0.43 35.71
CA ALA A 726 7.53 -1.12 35.73
C ALA A 726 7.80 -2.63 35.69
N TRP A 727 7.26 -3.37 36.65
CA TRP A 727 7.47 -4.82 36.75
C TRP A 727 8.97 -5.22 36.78
N GLY A 728 9.80 -4.43 37.45
CA GLY A 728 11.24 -4.68 37.56
C GLY A 728 12.04 -4.35 36.29
N SER A 729 11.40 -3.92 35.22
CA SER A 729 12.07 -3.49 33.99
C SER A 729 12.12 -1.96 33.91
N PRO A 730 13.23 -1.36 33.41
CA PRO A 730 13.31 0.08 33.19
C PRO A 730 12.22 0.58 32.28
N MET A 731 11.58 1.70 32.61
CA MET A 731 10.58 2.32 31.76
C MET A 731 11.23 3.06 30.61
N ALA A 732 10.49 3.24 29.54
CA ALA A 732 10.88 4.09 28.44
C ALA A 732 10.23 5.47 28.52
N THR A 733 10.85 6.48 27.93
CA THR A 733 10.29 7.83 27.75
C THR A 733 10.49 8.30 26.33
N TRP A 734 9.55 9.04 25.80
CA TRP A 734 9.67 9.65 24.48
C TRP A 734 10.54 10.90 24.55
N GLN A 735 11.47 11.07 23.64
CA GLN A 735 12.36 12.22 23.53
C GLN A 735 12.51 12.64 22.07
N ASN A 736 12.76 13.92 21.82
CA ASN A 736 13.12 14.47 20.51
C ASN A 736 14.63 14.45 20.38
N ILE A 737 15.21 13.34 19.87
CA ILE A 737 16.65 13.12 19.80
C ILE A 737 17.06 12.30 18.58
N GLY A 738 18.23 12.62 18.03
CA GLY A 738 18.76 11.93 16.87
C GLY A 738 18.43 12.61 15.54
N GLU A 739 19.13 12.17 14.50
CA GLU A 739 19.00 12.69 13.14
C GLU A 739 19.13 11.55 12.12
N THR A 740 18.26 11.56 11.08
CA THR A 740 18.36 10.68 9.91
C THR A 740 18.50 11.48 8.62
N SER A 741 19.03 10.84 7.58
CA SER A 741 19.18 11.40 6.25
C SER A 741 18.66 10.43 5.20
N ASN A 742 17.94 10.95 4.21
CA ASN A 742 17.48 10.22 3.02
C ASN A 742 17.86 11.04 1.78
N LYS A 743 18.61 10.43 0.87
CA LYS A 743 19.00 11.00 -0.43
C LYS A 743 18.69 10.01 -1.54
N GLY A 744 18.28 10.52 -2.68
CA GLY A 744 18.00 9.61 -3.77
C GLY A 744 17.65 10.31 -5.06
N TYR A 745 17.48 9.48 -6.09
CA TYR A 745 17.03 9.96 -7.39
C TYR A 745 15.96 9.03 -7.98
N GLU A 746 15.09 9.64 -8.74
CA GLU A 746 13.89 9.04 -9.30
C GLU A 746 13.81 9.34 -10.79
N ILE A 747 13.50 8.32 -11.59
CA ILE A 747 13.32 8.44 -13.03
C ILE A 747 11.95 7.88 -13.40
N GLN A 748 11.16 8.66 -14.12
CA GLN A 748 9.90 8.21 -14.72
C GLN A 748 9.96 8.50 -16.21
N LEU A 749 9.99 7.46 -17.03
CA LEU A 749 10.03 7.55 -18.48
C LEU A 749 8.76 6.93 -19.06
N SER A 750 8.08 7.66 -19.95
CA SER A 750 6.94 7.15 -20.71
C SER A 750 7.19 7.39 -22.18
N THR A 751 7.02 6.35 -23.02
CA THR A 751 7.27 6.42 -24.45
C THR A 751 6.13 5.83 -25.26
N VAL A 752 5.87 6.41 -26.42
CA VAL A 752 5.06 5.84 -27.48
C VAL A 752 6.03 5.40 -28.59
N ASN A 753 6.46 4.14 -28.54
CA ASN A 753 7.52 3.60 -29.41
C ASN A 753 7.06 3.52 -30.87
N ILE A 754 5.88 2.95 -31.08
CA ILE A 754 5.25 2.82 -32.38
C ILE A 754 3.80 3.27 -32.28
N LYS A 755 3.35 4.12 -33.21
CA LYS A 755 1.93 4.50 -33.36
C LYS A 755 1.58 4.41 -34.83
N SER A 756 0.71 3.49 -35.20
CA SER A 756 0.16 3.31 -36.54
C SER A 756 -1.36 3.14 -36.46
N ARG A 757 -2.07 3.08 -37.56
CA ARG A 757 -3.53 2.95 -37.60
C ARG A 757 -4.07 1.74 -36.84
N ASN A 758 -3.37 0.62 -36.88
CA ASN A 758 -3.86 -0.63 -36.29
C ASN A 758 -2.97 -1.14 -35.15
N PHE A 759 -1.81 -0.51 -34.89
CA PHE A 759 -0.86 -0.98 -33.90
C PHE A 759 -0.25 0.18 -33.12
N GLN A 760 -0.26 0.06 -31.79
CA GLN A 760 0.44 0.97 -30.89
C GLN A 760 1.28 0.15 -29.89
N TRP A 761 2.52 0.58 -29.69
CA TRP A 761 3.38 0.09 -28.62
C TRP A 761 3.83 1.27 -27.76
N SER A 762 3.55 1.19 -26.46
CA SER A 762 3.97 2.17 -25.45
C SER A 762 4.70 1.48 -24.31
N SER A 763 5.67 2.18 -23.73
CA SER A 763 6.42 1.70 -22.58
C SER A 763 6.42 2.75 -21.47
N SER A 764 6.36 2.30 -20.22
CA SER A 764 6.56 3.11 -19.03
C SER A 764 7.62 2.46 -18.14
N ILE A 765 8.62 3.25 -17.75
CA ILE A 765 9.74 2.80 -16.93
C ILE A 765 9.80 3.70 -15.71
N SER A 766 9.86 3.10 -14.53
CA SER A 766 10.11 3.77 -13.25
C SER A 766 11.40 3.24 -12.63
N TYR A 767 12.24 4.12 -12.13
CA TYR A 767 13.42 3.74 -11.39
C TYR A 767 13.55 4.58 -10.13
N THR A 768 13.94 3.95 -9.03
CA THR A 768 14.13 4.55 -7.72
C THR A 768 15.42 4.08 -7.11
N HIS A 769 16.21 5.02 -6.62
CA HIS A 769 17.34 4.76 -5.74
C HIS A 769 17.19 5.63 -4.49
N ASN A 770 17.37 5.05 -3.30
CA ASN A 770 17.32 5.75 -2.01
C ASN A 770 18.49 5.30 -1.14
N ASP A 771 19.24 6.25 -0.62
CA ASP A 771 20.28 6.07 0.42
C ASP A 771 19.76 6.67 1.72
N GLU A 772 19.47 5.82 2.70
CA GLU A 772 19.02 6.24 4.02
C GLU A 772 20.04 5.87 5.09
N LYS A 773 20.21 6.76 6.07
CA LYS A 773 21.08 6.49 7.20
C LYS A 773 20.73 7.26 8.45
N ILE A 774 21.04 6.69 9.57
CA ILE A 774 21.11 7.37 10.86
C ILE A 774 22.35 8.26 10.84
N VAL A 775 22.17 9.55 11.08
CA VAL A 775 23.28 10.51 11.08
C VAL A 775 23.86 10.69 12.49
N ASN A 776 22.95 10.69 13.49
CA ASN A 776 23.33 10.88 14.89
C ASN A 776 22.36 10.18 15.81
N LEU A 777 22.88 9.53 16.83
CA LEU A 777 22.14 8.95 17.98
C LEU A 777 22.66 9.59 19.28
N PRO A 778 21.80 9.74 20.31
CA PRO A 778 22.15 10.46 21.52
C PRO A 778 23.31 9.83 22.33
N ASP A 779 23.42 8.52 22.27
CA ASP A 779 24.41 7.74 23.04
C ASP A 779 25.37 6.96 22.10
N GLY A 780 25.50 7.37 20.82
CA GLY A 780 26.22 6.62 19.79
C GLY A 780 25.47 5.34 19.38
N ASP A 781 26.17 4.35 18.90
CA ASP A 781 25.59 3.10 18.44
C ASP A 781 24.81 2.37 19.54
N LEU A 782 23.55 2.07 19.28
CA LEU A 782 22.66 1.35 20.19
C LEU A 782 22.56 -0.12 19.78
N ILE A 783 23.58 -0.90 20.10
CA ILE A 783 23.74 -2.31 19.72
C ILE A 783 22.50 -3.14 20.07
N ALA A 784 21.98 -2.97 21.30
CA ALA A 784 20.78 -3.70 21.76
C ALA A 784 19.52 -3.42 20.92
N LYS A 785 19.46 -2.27 20.25
CA LYS A 785 18.36 -1.89 19.34
C LYS A 785 18.72 -2.09 17.87
N LYS A 786 19.95 -2.54 17.58
CA LYS A 786 20.53 -2.66 16.23
C LYS A 786 20.46 -1.36 15.43
N LEU A 787 20.71 -0.23 16.10
CA LEU A 787 20.76 1.11 15.50
C LEU A 787 22.20 1.59 15.49
N PHE A 788 22.72 1.92 14.31
CA PHE A 788 24.11 2.28 14.09
C PHE A 788 24.20 3.57 13.28
N GLU A 789 25.07 4.48 13.72
CA GLU A 789 25.37 5.71 12.97
C GLU A 789 26.03 5.38 11.62
N GLY A 790 25.64 6.09 10.57
CA GLY A 790 26.09 5.84 9.21
C GLY A 790 25.35 4.72 8.46
N HIS A 791 24.47 3.96 9.12
CA HIS A 791 23.76 2.84 8.56
C HIS A 791 22.23 3.07 8.51
N PRO A 792 21.49 2.33 7.67
CA PRO A 792 20.04 2.39 7.63
C PRO A 792 19.37 2.04 8.96
N ILE A 793 18.13 2.51 9.17
CA ILE A 793 17.35 2.22 10.38
C ILE A 793 17.15 0.72 10.59
N LYS A 794 16.88 -0.01 9.49
CA LYS A 794 16.69 -1.47 9.53
C LYS A 794 17.97 -2.18 9.10
N THR A 795 18.95 -2.22 9.99
CA THR A 795 20.26 -2.84 9.79
C THR A 795 20.28 -4.24 10.44
N PHE A 796 20.80 -5.22 9.72
CA PHE A 796 21.06 -6.56 10.23
C PHE A 796 22.41 -6.61 10.92
N TYR A 797 22.42 -7.10 12.15
CA TYR A 797 23.61 -7.22 13.00
C TYR A 797 23.61 -8.59 13.63
N ASP A 798 24.59 -9.40 13.22
CA ASP A 798 24.73 -10.81 13.63
C ASP A 798 26.14 -11.30 13.24
N PHE A 799 26.41 -12.59 13.41
CA PHE A 799 27.64 -13.19 12.87
C PHE A 799 27.69 -13.07 11.35
N LYS A 800 28.88 -12.79 10.82
CA LYS A 800 29.09 -12.75 9.38
C LYS A 800 29.48 -14.13 8.88
N TYR A 801 28.59 -14.78 8.12
CA TYR A 801 28.79 -16.10 7.54
C TYR A 801 29.94 -16.09 6.52
N ALA A 802 30.90 -16.99 6.68
CA ALA A 802 32.08 -17.15 5.82
C ALA A 802 32.18 -18.54 5.17
N GLY A 803 31.19 -19.40 5.37
CA GLY A 803 31.15 -20.75 4.82
C GLY A 803 30.98 -21.83 5.88
N ILE A 804 31.38 -23.05 5.55
CA ILE A 804 31.42 -24.22 6.44
C ILE A 804 32.84 -24.73 6.49
N TRP A 805 33.35 -25.05 7.67
CA TRP A 805 34.66 -25.61 7.83
C TRP A 805 34.79 -26.94 7.08
N SER A 806 35.79 -27.05 6.20
CA SER A 806 36.11 -28.30 5.46
C SER A 806 36.98 -29.22 6.27
N THR A 807 37.11 -30.48 5.83
CA THR A 807 38.04 -31.45 6.45
C THR A 807 39.50 -31.04 6.27
N ALA A 808 39.83 -30.32 5.19
CA ALA A 808 41.20 -29.82 4.96
C ALA A 808 41.56 -28.64 5.90
N GLU A 809 40.60 -28.03 6.56
CA GLU A 809 40.75 -26.90 7.49
C GLU A 809 40.61 -27.34 8.98
N GLU A 810 40.69 -28.62 9.29
CA GLU A 810 40.43 -29.15 10.63
C GLU A 810 41.35 -28.51 11.71
N GLU A 811 42.66 -28.42 11.43
CA GLU A 811 43.62 -27.78 12.35
C GLU A 811 43.33 -26.29 12.55
N GLU A 812 42.89 -25.61 11.50
CA GLU A 812 42.53 -24.21 11.58
C GLU A 812 41.21 -24.03 12.34
N ALA A 813 40.19 -24.85 12.02
CA ALA A 813 38.89 -24.84 12.72
C ALA A 813 39.04 -25.03 14.24
N ALA A 814 39.97 -25.89 14.66
CA ALA A 814 40.23 -26.17 16.07
C ALA A 814 40.67 -24.91 16.85
N LYS A 815 41.35 -23.97 16.22
CA LYS A 815 41.76 -22.68 16.84
C LYS A 815 40.56 -21.81 17.22
N TYR A 816 39.45 -21.99 16.51
CA TYR A 816 38.18 -21.29 16.75
C TYR A 816 37.19 -22.11 17.61
N GLY A 817 37.61 -23.26 18.15
CA GLY A 817 36.76 -24.20 18.87
C GLY A 817 35.73 -24.90 17.96
N CYS A 818 36.01 -25.01 16.69
CA CYS A 818 35.17 -25.62 15.67
C CYS A 818 35.75 -26.92 15.11
N GLN A 819 34.89 -27.64 14.39
CA GLN A 819 35.23 -28.88 13.69
C GLN A 819 34.75 -28.82 12.24
N PRO A 820 35.25 -29.70 11.33
CA PRO A 820 34.70 -29.81 9.99
C PRO A 820 33.18 -30.03 9.99
N GLY A 821 32.48 -29.28 9.16
CA GLY A 821 31.01 -29.26 9.09
C GLY A 821 30.34 -28.23 10.00
N TYR A 822 31.06 -27.49 10.84
CA TYR A 822 30.55 -26.38 11.62
C TYR A 822 30.52 -25.10 10.78
N VAL A 823 29.65 -24.14 11.15
CA VAL A 823 29.59 -22.85 10.49
C VAL A 823 30.90 -22.08 10.72
N LYS A 824 31.46 -21.57 9.63
CA LYS A 824 32.58 -20.66 9.63
C LYS A 824 32.07 -19.23 9.62
N ILE A 825 32.51 -18.44 10.61
CA ILE A 825 32.16 -17.02 10.72
C ILE A 825 33.43 -16.18 10.61
N GLU A 826 33.27 -14.98 10.11
CA GLU A 826 34.33 -13.96 10.10
C GLU A 826 34.41 -13.34 11.49
N THR A 827 35.51 -13.57 12.20
CA THR A 827 35.76 -13.05 13.55
C THR A 827 36.28 -11.61 13.50
N VAL A 828 36.09 -10.86 14.59
CA VAL A 828 36.61 -9.52 14.76
C VAL A 828 37.84 -9.56 15.67
N GLU A 829 38.98 -9.01 15.20
CA GLU A 829 40.23 -8.93 15.98
C GLU A 829 39.97 -8.28 17.35
N GLN A 830 40.46 -8.95 18.40
CA GLN A 830 40.30 -8.49 19.78
C GLN A 830 41.67 -8.09 20.34
N PHE A 831 41.68 -7.00 21.10
CA PHE A 831 42.88 -6.47 21.68
C PHE A 831 42.89 -6.71 23.18
N THR A 832 44.01 -7.23 23.68
CA THR A 832 44.27 -7.39 25.11
C THR A 832 45.52 -6.57 25.47
N THR A 833 45.63 -6.20 26.73
CA THR A 833 46.85 -5.49 27.20
C THR A 833 47.88 -6.50 27.68
N ASP A 834 49.09 -6.47 27.14
CA ASP A 834 50.20 -7.29 27.58
C ASP A 834 50.72 -6.83 28.94
N GLU A 835 51.68 -7.59 29.51
CA GLU A 835 52.32 -7.29 30.81
C GLU A 835 53.05 -5.93 30.82
N ASN A 836 53.32 -5.36 29.66
CA ASN A 836 54.00 -4.09 29.47
C ASN A 836 53.02 -2.91 29.22
N GLY A 837 51.71 -3.17 29.21
CA GLY A 837 50.67 -2.18 28.94
C GLY A 837 50.40 -1.90 27.47
N ASN A 838 50.96 -2.71 26.53
CA ASN A 838 50.74 -2.52 25.10
C ASN A 838 49.49 -3.30 24.68
N LEU A 839 48.70 -2.74 23.73
CA LEU A 839 47.61 -3.44 23.11
C LEU A 839 48.15 -4.47 22.10
N VAL A 840 47.83 -5.71 22.32
CA VAL A 840 48.15 -6.86 21.44
C VAL A 840 46.89 -7.44 20.88
N GLY A 841 46.81 -7.48 19.55
CA GLY A 841 45.68 -8.09 18.81
C GLY A 841 45.85 -9.60 18.71
N ASP A 842 44.74 -10.34 18.76
CA ASP A 842 44.72 -11.81 18.57
C ASP A 842 44.67 -12.20 17.08
N GLY A 843 44.66 -11.22 16.17
CA GLY A 843 44.53 -11.45 14.72
C GLY A 843 43.17 -12.05 14.32
N GLY A 844 42.17 -11.97 15.21
CA GLY A 844 40.85 -12.59 15.00
C GLY A 844 40.83 -14.11 15.24
N VAL A 845 41.85 -14.67 15.86
CA VAL A 845 41.94 -16.13 16.12
C VAL A 845 41.57 -16.44 17.58
N HIS A 846 40.30 -16.73 17.80
CA HIS A 846 39.76 -17.09 19.12
C HIS A 846 38.46 -17.89 18.97
N THR A 847 38.02 -18.53 20.06
CA THR A 847 36.70 -19.18 20.08
C THR A 847 35.57 -18.16 19.88
N TYR A 848 34.62 -18.46 19.00
CA TYR A 848 33.50 -17.56 18.62
C TYR A 848 32.80 -16.96 19.83
N SER A 849 32.63 -15.64 19.80
CA SER A 849 32.07 -14.85 20.88
C SER A 849 30.74 -14.22 20.48
N ASN A 850 29.64 -14.59 21.17
CA ASN A 850 28.30 -14.03 20.97
C ASN A 850 28.17 -12.51 21.21
N THR A 851 29.22 -11.86 21.64
CA THR A 851 29.20 -10.41 21.95
C THR A 851 30.23 -9.61 21.16
N ARG A 852 31.30 -10.25 20.72
CA ARG A 852 32.45 -9.55 20.11
C ARG A 852 32.59 -9.79 18.61
N ASP A 853 32.10 -10.94 18.09
CA ASP A 853 32.15 -11.29 16.67
C ASP A 853 30.90 -10.91 15.86
N LEU A 854 29.98 -10.20 16.51
CA LEU A 854 28.80 -9.68 15.82
C LEU A 854 29.19 -8.46 14.96
N GLN A 855 28.71 -8.43 13.72
CA GLN A 855 29.05 -7.41 12.73
C GLN A 855 27.79 -6.92 12.02
N ILE A 856 27.88 -5.74 11.40
CA ILE A 856 26.85 -5.24 10.51
C ILE A 856 26.96 -6.01 9.19
N LEU A 857 25.86 -6.66 8.82
CA LEU A 857 25.77 -7.50 7.63
C LEU A 857 25.22 -6.76 6.41
N GLY A 858 24.32 -5.82 6.63
CA GLY A 858 23.60 -5.10 5.58
C GLY A 858 22.23 -4.64 6.07
N SER A 859 21.35 -4.28 5.16
CA SER A 859 20.01 -3.79 5.48
C SER A 859 18.96 -4.33 4.51
N ASN A 860 17.67 -4.17 4.84
CA ASN A 860 16.58 -4.50 3.94
C ASN A 860 16.22 -3.37 2.97
N VAL A 861 16.99 -2.30 2.96
CA VAL A 861 16.81 -1.17 2.02
C VAL A 861 17.42 -1.55 0.67
N PRO A 862 16.67 -1.50 -0.44
CA PRO A 862 17.20 -1.82 -1.76
C PRO A 862 18.09 -0.69 -2.29
N ASP A 863 19.15 -1.05 -3.01
CA ASP A 863 19.91 -0.10 -3.81
C ASP A 863 19.10 0.46 -4.97
N GLY A 864 18.19 -0.35 -5.52
CA GLY A 864 17.33 0.12 -6.58
C GLY A 864 16.07 -0.73 -6.81
N ILE A 865 15.04 -0.01 -7.28
CA ILE A 865 13.77 -0.59 -7.71
C ILE A 865 13.50 -0.13 -9.13
N LEU A 866 13.37 -1.07 -10.06
CA LEU A 866 13.06 -0.83 -11.46
C LEU A 866 11.71 -1.47 -11.81
N GLY A 867 10.80 -0.68 -12.38
CA GLY A 867 9.55 -1.15 -12.97
C GLY A 867 9.52 -0.89 -14.46
N VAL A 868 9.09 -1.86 -15.25
CA VAL A 868 8.97 -1.76 -16.73
C VAL A 868 7.61 -2.29 -17.15
N ASN A 869 6.78 -1.41 -17.69
CA ASN A 869 5.48 -1.76 -18.26
C ASN A 869 5.49 -1.56 -19.77
N ASN A 870 5.14 -2.58 -20.55
CA ASN A 870 4.94 -2.51 -21.99
C ASN A 870 3.48 -2.79 -22.33
N THR A 871 2.87 -1.91 -23.13
CA THR A 871 1.51 -2.07 -23.60
C THR A 871 1.49 -2.08 -25.11
N PHE A 872 0.89 -3.12 -25.68
CA PHE A 872 0.70 -3.32 -27.11
C PHE A 872 -0.80 -3.29 -27.40
N LYS A 873 -1.23 -2.50 -28.36
CA LYS A 873 -2.61 -2.49 -28.87
C LYS A 873 -2.58 -2.83 -30.35
N TYR A 874 -3.35 -3.85 -30.74
CA TYR A 874 -3.51 -4.24 -32.13
C TYR A 874 -5.00 -4.38 -32.43
N ARG A 875 -5.56 -3.39 -33.15
CA ARG A 875 -7.02 -3.28 -33.36
C ARG A 875 -7.79 -3.34 -32.02
N ASP A 876 -8.58 -4.37 -31.85
CA ASP A 876 -9.44 -4.59 -30.68
C ASP A 876 -8.74 -5.39 -29.56
N PHE A 877 -7.50 -5.84 -29.77
CA PHE A 877 -6.69 -6.54 -28.77
C PHE A 877 -5.74 -5.58 -28.05
N ASP A 878 -5.57 -5.78 -26.75
CA ASP A 878 -4.54 -5.14 -25.96
C ASP A 878 -3.75 -6.19 -25.15
N LEU A 879 -2.43 -6.03 -25.11
CA LEU A 879 -1.53 -6.85 -24.29
C LEU A 879 -0.69 -5.91 -23.42
N SER A 880 -0.66 -6.15 -22.10
CA SER A 880 0.21 -5.45 -21.17
C SER A 880 1.10 -6.45 -20.44
N VAL A 881 2.38 -6.13 -20.34
CA VAL A 881 3.37 -6.93 -19.61
C VAL A 881 4.11 -6.01 -18.66
N PHE A 882 4.02 -6.29 -17.36
CA PHE A 882 4.72 -5.56 -16.32
C PHE A 882 5.74 -6.44 -15.62
N ALA A 883 6.98 -5.97 -15.59
CA ALA A 883 8.10 -6.59 -14.91
C ALA A 883 8.72 -5.62 -13.90
N MET A 884 9.28 -6.16 -12.82
CA MET A 884 10.02 -5.39 -11.83
C MET A 884 11.29 -6.10 -11.41
N VAL A 885 12.28 -5.30 -11.00
CA VAL A 885 13.53 -5.75 -10.39
C VAL A 885 13.73 -4.96 -9.11
N ARG A 886 14.03 -5.66 -8.03
CA ARG A 886 14.46 -5.07 -6.75
C ARG A 886 15.80 -5.69 -6.38
N TYR A 887 16.80 -4.87 -6.09
CA TYR A 887 18.15 -5.37 -5.87
C TYR A 887 18.92 -4.59 -4.81
N GLY A 888 19.95 -5.25 -4.22
CA GLY A 888 20.85 -4.67 -3.25
C GLY A 888 20.33 -4.72 -1.81
N GLN A 889 19.14 -5.29 -1.56
CA GLN A 889 18.67 -5.51 -0.20
C GLN A 889 19.09 -6.87 0.33
N MET A 890 19.38 -6.93 1.63
CA MET A 890 19.44 -8.16 2.39
C MET A 890 18.07 -8.50 2.99
N ILE A 891 17.76 -9.77 3.17
CA ILE A 891 16.55 -10.23 3.87
C ILE A 891 16.92 -11.17 5.02
N ASP A 892 16.07 -11.21 6.06
CA ASP A 892 16.08 -12.22 7.11
C ASP A 892 15.16 -13.37 6.67
N SER A 893 15.71 -14.31 5.87
CA SER A 893 14.95 -15.43 5.33
C SER A 893 14.60 -16.41 6.44
N LYS A 894 13.36 -16.37 6.91
CA LYS A 894 12.87 -17.31 7.92
C LYS A 894 12.90 -18.74 7.41
N THR A 895 12.66 -18.94 6.12
CA THR A 895 12.70 -20.28 5.50
C THR A 895 14.08 -20.91 5.55
N ILE A 896 15.14 -20.14 5.31
CA ILE A 896 16.52 -20.59 5.54
C ILE A 896 16.79 -20.78 7.03
N GLY A 897 16.25 -19.89 7.86
CA GLY A 897 16.37 -19.93 9.32
C GLY A 897 15.71 -21.15 9.99
N TRP A 898 14.87 -21.92 9.26
CA TRP A 898 14.30 -23.17 9.77
C TRP A 898 15.30 -24.32 9.85
N TYR A 899 16.44 -24.21 9.16
CA TYR A 899 17.44 -25.23 9.25
C TYR A 899 17.85 -25.45 10.73
N SER A 900 17.68 -26.65 11.18
CA SER A 900 18.13 -27.10 12.50
C SER A 900 18.99 -28.33 12.33
N ALA A 901 20.24 -28.25 12.74
CA ALA A 901 21.16 -29.37 12.63
C ALA A 901 20.68 -30.66 13.34
N ASN A 902 19.76 -30.55 14.30
CA ASN A 902 19.14 -31.62 15.04
C ASN A 902 17.61 -31.72 14.84
N GLY A 903 17.08 -31.11 13.77
CA GLY A 903 15.64 -31.11 13.52
C GLY A 903 15.11 -32.43 12.96
N ASN A 904 13.85 -32.74 13.26
CA ASN A 904 13.17 -33.95 12.79
C ASN A 904 12.95 -33.95 11.27
N ASN A 905 12.77 -32.77 10.67
CA ASN A 905 12.64 -32.58 9.23
C ASN A 905 13.31 -31.28 8.79
N GLN A 906 13.57 -31.18 7.50
CA GLN A 906 14.20 -30.03 6.86
C GLN A 906 13.46 -29.70 5.54
N PRO A 907 13.60 -28.48 5.01
CA PRO A 907 13.14 -28.18 3.66
C PRO A 907 13.76 -29.09 2.61
N ARG A 908 12.94 -29.54 1.65
CA ARG A 908 13.39 -30.35 0.50
C ARG A 908 14.47 -29.63 -0.29
N GLY A 909 15.52 -30.34 -0.70
CA GLY A 909 16.65 -29.78 -1.43
C GLY A 909 17.64 -28.99 -0.57
N THR A 910 17.56 -29.09 0.76
CA THR A 910 18.56 -28.50 1.67
C THR A 910 19.93 -29.12 1.41
N ASN A 911 20.85 -28.26 0.94
CA ASN A 911 22.23 -28.66 0.65
C ASN A 911 23.08 -28.56 1.92
N TYR A 912 23.12 -29.66 2.71
CA TYR A 912 23.86 -29.73 3.95
C TYR A 912 25.25 -30.38 3.75
N TRP A 913 26.18 -30.02 4.62
CA TRP A 913 27.55 -30.48 4.59
C TRP A 913 27.66 -31.95 5.01
N THR A 914 28.44 -32.68 4.26
CA THR A 914 28.97 -34.03 4.62
C THR A 914 30.44 -34.09 4.20
N PRO A 915 31.23 -35.05 4.66
CA PRO A 915 32.61 -35.24 4.20
C PRO A 915 32.72 -35.40 2.69
N GLU A 916 31.66 -35.90 2.03
CA GLU A 916 31.56 -36.08 0.58
C GLU A 916 30.99 -34.84 -0.16
N ASN A 917 30.33 -33.89 0.59
CA ASN A 917 29.73 -32.69 0.08
C ASN A 917 30.18 -31.45 0.87
N GLN A 918 31.44 -31.08 0.74
CA GLN A 918 32.06 -30.04 1.56
C GLN A 918 31.76 -28.62 1.08
N SER A 919 31.16 -28.43 -0.10
CA SER A 919 30.75 -27.12 -0.65
C SER A 919 29.31 -26.73 -0.30
N ALA A 920 28.71 -27.38 0.67
CA ALA A 920 27.35 -27.13 1.08
C ALA A 920 27.16 -25.77 1.76
N TYR A 921 25.95 -25.23 1.65
CA TYR A 921 25.55 -23.97 2.32
C TYR A 921 25.20 -24.18 3.79
N PHE A 922 24.54 -25.29 4.13
CA PHE A 922 24.12 -25.60 5.49
C PHE A 922 25.16 -26.51 6.21
N PRO A 923 25.33 -26.34 7.52
CA PRO A 923 26.28 -27.17 8.29
C PRO A 923 25.87 -28.64 8.35
N ARG A 924 26.72 -29.43 8.89
CA ARG A 924 26.53 -30.88 9.05
C ARG A 924 25.36 -31.18 9.98
N PRO A 925 24.45 -32.09 9.63
CA PRO A 925 23.44 -32.61 10.57
C PRO A 925 24.05 -33.22 11.81
N GLY A 926 23.45 -33.03 12.98
CA GLY A 926 23.88 -33.64 14.23
C GLY A 926 25.05 -32.96 14.94
N ILE A 927 25.54 -31.82 14.47
CA ILE A 927 26.63 -31.08 15.13
C ILE A 927 26.23 -30.61 16.55
N ALA A 928 27.22 -30.62 17.44
CA ALA A 928 27.01 -30.23 18.84
C ALA A 928 26.87 -28.70 19.01
N SER A 929 27.67 -27.92 18.26
CA SER A 929 27.60 -26.47 18.33
C SER A 929 26.70 -25.88 17.23
N THR A 930 25.75 -25.09 17.65
CA THR A 930 24.82 -24.34 16.76
C THR A 930 25.25 -22.89 16.54
N THR A 931 26.42 -22.47 17.04
CA THR A 931 26.95 -21.11 16.90
C THR A 931 27.08 -20.75 15.42
N GLY A 932 26.58 -19.62 15.05
CA GLY A 932 26.61 -19.11 13.67
C GLY A 932 25.49 -19.65 12.77
N ILE A 933 24.77 -20.74 13.11
CA ILE A 933 23.66 -21.25 12.27
C ILE A 933 22.61 -20.17 12.01
N GLY A 934 22.30 -19.37 13.04
CA GLY A 934 21.34 -18.27 12.90
C GLY A 934 21.74 -17.18 11.91
N SER A 935 23.02 -17.09 11.51
CA SER A 935 23.47 -16.09 10.53
C SER A 935 23.19 -16.49 9.08
N LEU A 936 22.97 -17.77 8.80
CA LEU A 936 22.66 -18.28 7.45
C LEU A 936 21.43 -17.65 6.82
N LYS A 937 20.46 -17.21 7.64
CA LYS A 937 19.21 -16.60 7.20
C LYS A 937 19.38 -15.21 6.57
N TYR A 938 20.49 -14.52 6.87
CA TYR A 938 20.77 -13.20 6.30
C TYR A 938 21.41 -13.36 4.93
N ILE A 939 20.62 -13.12 3.90
CA ILE A 939 21.01 -13.38 2.51
C ILE A 939 20.58 -12.22 1.62
N ASP A 940 21.30 -12.06 0.50
CA ASP A 940 20.89 -11.13 -0.56
C ASP A 940 19.51 -11.52 -1.12
N GLY A 941 18.52 -10.66 -0.92
CA GLY A 941 17.15 -10.83 -1.32
C GLY A 941 16.81 -10.21 -2.68
N SER A 942 17.80 -9.94 -3.52
CA SER A 942 17.59 -9.37 -4.86
C SER A 942 16.81 -10.32 -5.77
N TYR A 943 15.88 -9.76 -6.57
CA TYR A 943 15.07 -10.55 -7.49
C TYR A 943 14.59 -9.77 -8.70
N ALA A 944 14.24 -10.50 -9.77
CA ALA A 944 13.46 -10.02 -10.89
C ALA A 944 12.12 -10.75 -10.97
N LYS A 945 11.05 -10.07 -11.36
CA LYS A 945 9.70 -10.63 -11.36
C LYS A 945 8.89 -10.14 -12.56
N ILE A 946 8.18 -11.07 -13.23
CA ILE A 946 7.09 -10.70 -14.14
C ILE A 946 5.82 -10.66 -13.30
N LYS A 947 5.40 -9.44 -12.95
CA LYS A 947 4.32 -9.20 -12.01
C LYS A 947 2.95 -9.48 -12.62
N ASN A 948 2.71 -8.99 -13.85
CA ASN A 948 1.48 -9.33 -14.55
C ASN A 948 1.67 -9.39 -16.09
N ILE A 949 0.85 -10.23 -16.72
CA ILE A 949 0.61 -10.29 -18.16
C ILE A 949 -0.89 -10.25 -18.35
N THR A 950 -1.41 -9.21 -19.01
CA THR A 950 -2.84 -9.03 -19.28
C THR A 950 -3.10 -9.00 -20.78
N LEU A 951 -3.97 -9.87 -21.26
CA LEU A 951 -4.46 -9.89 -22.65
C LEU A 951 -5.95 -9.53 -22.63
N GLY A 952 -6.33 -8.48 -23.33
CA GLY A 952 -7.70 -8.01 -23.46
C GLY A 952 -8.21 -8.04 -24.88
N TYR A 953 -9.52 -8.24 -25.03
CA TYR A 953 -10.24 -8.11 -26.28
C TYR A 953 -11.48 -7.24 -26.08
N THR A 954 -11.58 -6.15 -26.80
CA THR A 954 -12.74 -5.25 -26.78
C THR A 954 -13.62 -5.59 -27.97
N PHE A 955 -14.87 -5.99 -27.70
CA PHE A 955 -15.79 -6.38 -28.76
C PHE A 955 -16.11 -5.20 -29.68
N PRO A 956 -16.23 -5.44 -31.01
CA PRO A 956 -16.55 -4.39 -31.97
C PRO A 956 -17.88 -3.71 -31.63
N LYS A 957 -17.94 -2.39 -31.76
CA LYS A 957 -19.13 -1.57 -31.41
C LYS A 957 -20.42 -2.06 -32.10
N LYS A 958 -20.29 -2.59 -33.32
CA LYS A 958 -21.45 -3.12 -34.06
C LYS A 958 -22.08 -4.32 -33.34
N LEU A 959 -21.27 -5.25 -32.81
CA LEU A 959 -21.74 -6.39 -32.03
C LEU A 959 -22.33 -5.95 -30.70
N CYS A 960 -21.64 -5.05 -29.98
CA CYS A 960 -22.15 -4.49 -28.71
C CYS A 960 -23.52 -3.84 -28.90
N LYS A 961 -23.69 -3.05 -29.95
CA LYS A 961 -24.97 -2.39 -30.26
C LYS A 961 -26.10 -3.40 -30.53
N THR A 962 -25.82 -4.51 -31.22
CA THR A 962 -26.79 -5.59 -31.47
C THR A 962 -27.24 -6.25 -30.15
N LEU A 963 -26.36 -6.32 -29.15
CA LEU A 963 -26.62 -6.83 -27.82
C LEU A 963 -27.19 -5.80 -26.82
N GLY A 964 -27.44 -4.56 -27.27
CA GLY A 964 -27.92 -3.47 -26.42
C GLY A 964 -26.83 -2.89 -25.49
N LEU A 965 -25.55 -3.16 -25.79
CA LEU A 965 -24.40 -2.72 -25.00
C LEU A 965 -23.72 -1.50 -25.62
N GLU A 966 -23.17 -0.63 -24.77
CA GLU A 966 -22.28 0.44 -25.23
C GLU A 966 -20.85 -0.07 -25.46
N GLN A 967 -20.37 -0.92 -24.55
CA GLN A 967 -19.04 -1.55 -24.61
C GLN A 967 -19.04 -2.91 -23.91
N CYS A 968 -18.25 -3.83 -24.46
CA CYS A 968 -17.95 -5.10 -23.81
C CYS A 968 -16.47 -5.42 -24.02
N ARG A 969 -15.75 -5.75 -22.93
CA ARG A 969 -14.35 -6.19 -22.97
C ARG A 969 -14.17 -7.43 -22.11
N LEU A 970 -13.58 -8.46 -22.69
CA LEU A 970 -13.13 -9.68 -22.02
C LEU A 970 -11.61 -9.61 -21.87
N TYR A 971 -11.06 -10.02 -20.74
CA TYR A 971 -9.62 -10.05 -20.56
C TYR A 971 -9.18 -11.17 -19.63
N ALA A 972 -7.97 -11.66 -19.82
CA ALA A 972 -7.31 -12.62 -18.95
C ALA A 972 -6.02 -12.01 -18.42
N THR A 973 -5.73 -12.23 -17.14
CA THR A 973 -4.48 -11.79 -16.49
C THR A 973 -3.82 -12.96 -15.80
N ALA A 974 -2.51 -13.12 -16.00
CA ALA A 974 -1.65 -13.96 -15.18
C ALA A 974 -0.78 -13.06 -14.29
N TYR A 975 -0.84 -13.28 -12.98
CA TYR A 975 -0.20 -12.45 -11.96
C TYR A 975 0.84 -13.24 -11.18
N ASN A 976 1.96 -12.61 -10.79
CA ASN A 976 3.12 -13.24 -10.16
C ASN A 976 3.63 -14.47 -10.95
N VAL A 977 3.64 -14.36 -12.28
CA VAL A 977 3.85 -15.50 -13.21
C VAL A 977 5.23 -16.12 -13.02
N PHE A 978 6.24 -15.27 -12.85
CA PHE A 978 7.62 -15.68 -12.79
C PHE A 978 8.38 -14.83 -11.76
N VAL A 979 9.12 -15.52 -10.89
CA VAL A 979 10.02 -14.92 -9.88
C VAL A 979 11.39 -15.53 -10.07
N LEU A 980 12.40 -14.70 -10.17
CA LEU A 980 13.80 -15.08 -10.29
C LEU A 980 14.60 -14.43 -9.15
N PRO A 981 14.78 -15.12 -8.01
CA PRO A 981 15.74 -14.71 -7.01
C PRO A 981 17.17 -14.77 -7.58
N PHE A 982 18.06 -13.85 -7.16
CA PHE A 982 19.44 -13.84 -7.63
C PHE A 982 20.32 -14.84 -6.86
N LYS A 983 19.85 -15.30 -5.70
CA LYS A 983 20.48 -16.36 -4.90
C LYS A 983 19.75 -17.70 -5.08
N SER A 984 20.51 -18.75 -5.35
CA SER A 984 20.00 -20.10 -5.58
C SER A 984 19.27 -20.68 -4.37
N GLU A 985 19.68 -20.30 -3.17
CA GLU A 985 19.12 -20.70 -1.87
C GLU A 985 17.67 -20.22 -1.71
N LEU A 986 17.28 -19.16 -2.43
CA LEU A 986 15.93 -18.61 -2.42
C LEU A 986 15.04 -19.13 -3.57
N LYS A 987 15.47 -20.11 -4.35
CA LYS A 987 14.74 -20.62 -5.53
C LYS A 987 13.31 -21.09 -5.24
N HIS A 988 13.03 -21.49 -4.01
CA HIS A 988 11.71 -21.96 -3.55
C HIS A 988 10.97 -20.94 -2.69
N SER A 989 11.46 -19.70 -2.57
CA SER A 989 10.79 -18.62 -1.87
C SER A 989 10.64 -17.39 -2.76
N ASP A 990 9.71 -16.51 -2.44
CA ASP A 990 9.56 -15.23 -3.13
C ASP A 990 10.14 -14.13 -2.23
N PRO A 991 11.31 -13.55 -2.57
CA PRO A 991 11.96 -12.55 -1.73
C PRO A 991 11.15 -11.26 -1.53
N GLU A 992 10.08 -11.04 -2.31
CA GLU A 992 9.19 -9.89 -2.15
C GLU A 992 8.54 -9.85 -0.78
N ASN A 993 8.30 -11.00 -0.12
CA ASN A 993 7.75 -11.07 1.23
C ASN A 993 8.78 -10.74 2.34
N ASN A 994 9.95 -10.22 1.97
CA ASN A 994 11.04 -9.85 2.87
C ASN A 994 11.52 -11.02 3.77
N GLY A 995 11.47 -12.24 3.24
CA GLY A 995 11.91 -13.46 3.92
C GLY A 995 10.90 -14.07 4.89
N SER A 996 9.66 -13.59 4.91
CA SER A 996 8.59 -14.15 5.74
C SER A 996 8.28 -15.60 5.36
N ASP A 997 7.97 -16.41 6.37
CA ASP A 997 7.61 -17.82 6.27
C ASP A 997 6.15 -18.13 6.52
N THR A 998 5.33 -17.11 6.84
CA THR A 998 3.98 -17.34 7.34
C THR A 998 2.98 -17.73 6.26
N PHE A 999 2.90 -16.93 5.19
CA PHE A 999 2.00 -17.17 4.06
C PHE A 999 2.73 -16.86 2.75
N PRO A 1000 3.04 -17.86 1.94
CA PRO A 1000 3.76 -17.64 0.68
C PRO A 1000 2.94 -16.84 -0.32
N LEU A 1001 3.63 -16.04 -1.13
CA LEU A 1001 3.00 -15.34 -2.26
C LEU A 1001 2.70 -16.36 -3.36
N TYR A 1002 1.56 -16.22 -4.02
CA TYR A 1002 1.04 -17.19 -4.98
C TYR A 1002 0.88 -16.59 -6.38
N LYS A 1003 0.79 -17.48 -7.38
CA LYS A 1003 0.41 -17.13 -8.75
C LYS A 1003 -1.10 -17.04 -8.83
N THR A 1004 -1.61 -16.08 -9.61
CA THR A 1004 -3.05 -15.90 -9.80
C THR A 1004 -3.37 -15.79 -11.28
N TYR A 1005 -4.38 -16.55 -11.72
CA TYR A 1005 -4.96 -16.47 -13.06
C TYR A 1005 -6.35 -15.90 -12.97
N LEU A 1006 -6.61 -14.83 -13.69
CA LEU A 1006 -7.86 -14.09 -13.63
C LEU A 1006 -8.51 -14.03 -15.01
N LEU A 1007 -9.83 -14.21 -15.04
CA LEU A 1007 -10.70 -13.89 -16.16
C LEU A 1007 -11.63 -12.74 -15.75
N GLY A 1008 -11.68 -11.69 -16.55
CA GLY A 1008 -12.46 -10.48 -16.24
C GLY A 1008 -13.34 -10.06 -17.41
N LEU A 1009 -14.53 -9.59 -17.08
CA LEU A 1009 -15.53 -9.06 -18.00
C LEU A 1009 -15.94 -7.65 -17.59
N ASN A 1010 -15.79 -6.68 -18.51
CA ASN A 1010 -16.33 -5.33 -18.33
C ASN A 1010 -17.44 -5.09 -19.35
N VAL A 1011 -18.63 -4.69 -18.89
CA VAL A 1011 -19.77 -4.39 -19.72
C VAL A 1011 -20.33 -3.02 -19.36
N SER A 1012 -20.63 -2.20 -20.37
CA SER A 1012 -21.33 -0.91 -20.23
C SER A 1012 -22.63 -0.94 -21.04
N PHE A 1013 -23.70 -0.44 -20.41
CA PHE A 1013 -25.05 -0.38 -20.98
C PHE A 1013 -25.50 1.06 -21.25
#